data_f69cdc714aabee4a508fae350c0c9e8a
#
_entry.id   f69cdc714aabee4a508fae350c0c9e8a
#
_cell.length_a   1.000
_cell.length_b   1.000
_cell.length_c   1.000
_cell.angle_alpha   90.00
_cell.angle_beta   90.00
_cell.angle_gamma   90.00
#
_symmetry.space_group_name_H-M   'P 1'
#
loop_
_entity.id
_entity.type
_entity.pdbx_description
1 polymer ?
#
loop_
_entity_poly.entity_id
_entity_poly.type
_entity_poly.pdbx_seq_one_letter_code
_entity_poly.pdbx_strand_id
1 'polypeptide(L)'
;MRTEWISLFLRTNLFTMKFIFTICATLFFSGLAFSQCTTTNATSCECVDGTNNCLLLPDITASWKGIADNGWTEYPQTGAGQNYSNQGPDDGRLRVTGSTPNIGHGSFTVRGQDSNGNRAFICGNDTIYGVSSSGTFTCPNGVDNPKQMLLQRIYIKDGNSMSYQDTWTGSMTYHENHGHNHVDDWAVMTLRIPTSDPHPLNWPIVGDGAKIGFCLMDYGQCGSSTGSTYYGHCRDDNTVYNGGNVMANSNFSNWNLGGGNYNCSVVEQGISSGWTDVYGKWLDGMWINIPPNTCNGDYYVVMEVDKNNFFQEEYEDNNYTAVPVTLTMQLAPNSGALPTISSNESNNLCTGQSVELTASAGTDYLWSTGETTQTITVNQAGNYECTVTNYCGTATSLPYEINSVVPSPPTVTNAEICPGNSVTLEATSSGEVEWFDDNGTLISIGSSYNTGILNNSTTYYANNTDYYTNTLYAEPHTNGIGGGGYLTSTQGNIFHAYVGFTLESALVYALNGGDITIELHESDGTVLESITVTVPAGASRVQLDFAVPVGYDHELVATSLPSGGLYRNNNSATFPYVIEDVLSIVGATSSSSYYYYFYDWEVLTENGTCTSSQVPVIVNMAPNIDDPVVSGDIVCNSGSANLSATGTGNLTWMDENGTELGTGSTYTTPVISQSTTYYVQASENGCLSDMVPVDATIQNMSDPTVIGDTICNSGIAALTASGIGNLTWFDANNDILGTGNSFTTPPISTTTTFFVQASENGCSSDLVPVDAVVEPCLDVDEISFQNSLTLSPNPNQGSFEVSYALLTSSQVQMEVYDQLGNEILNLIFDDTKGNKNHPVQIKNLASGMYSVRFTYDGKSHTKRFIKTNE
;
A
#
# COMPACT_ATOMS: atom_id res chain seq x y z
N MET A 1 -99.77 -36.52 -4.78
CA MET A 1 -99.10 -37.03 -3.53
C MET A 1 -97.80 -37.83 -3.74
N ARG A 2 -97.41 -38.26 -4.91
CA ARG A 2 -96.11 -39.06 -5.10
C ARG A 2 -94.90 -38.24 -5.46
N THR A 3 -95.02 -37.00 -5.80
CA THR A 3 -93.93 -36.15 -6.25
C THR A 3 -93.32 -35.32 -5.11
N GLU A 4 -94.05 -35.04 -4.06
CA GLU A 4 -93.58 -34.20 -2.94
C GLU A 4 -92.61 -34.96 -1.98
N TRP A 5 -92.86 -36.26 -1.78
CA TRP A 5 -92.02 -37.10 -0.90
C TRP A 5 -90.64 -37.40 -1.45
N ILE A 6 -90.43 -37.47 -2.76
CA ILE A 6 -89.14 -37.65 -3.40
C ILE A 6 -88.28 -36.33 -3.31
N SER A 7 -88.87 -35.16 -3.37
CA SER A 7 -88.27 -33.87 -3.22
C SER A 7 -87.83 -33.64 -1.79
N LEU A 8 -88.53 -34.09 -0.76
CA LEU A 8 -88.15 -33.92 0.63
C LEU A 8 -86.99 -34.86 1.04
N PHE A 9 -87.00 -36.08 0.54
CA PHE A 9 -85.95 -37.06 0.86
C PHE A 9 -84.59 -36.75 0.18
N LEU A 10 -84.62 -36.20 -1.02
CA LEU A 10 -83.43 -35.70 -1.72
C LEU A 10 -82.86 -34.44 -1.07
N ARG A 11 -83.73 -33.54 -0.51
CA ARG A 11 -83.24 -32.35 0.20
C ARG A 11 -82.61 -32.65 1.54
N THR A 12 -83.17 -33.61 2.32
CA THR A 12 -82.62 -33.99 3.61
C THR A 12 -81.26 -34.76 3.43
N ASN A 13 -81.18 -35.65 2.44
CA ASN A 13 -79.93 -36.33 2.17
C ASN A 13 -78.82 -35.43 1.57
N LEU A 14 -79.20 -34.41 0.78
CA LEU A 14 -78.20 -33.40 0.28
C LEU A 14 -77.71 -32.50 1.40
N PHE A 15 -78.50 -32.18 2.42
CA PHE A 15 -78.09 -31.36 3.54
C PHE A 15 -77.11 -32.08 4.47
N THR A 16 -77.43 -33.36 4.78
CA THR A 16 -76.47 -34.20 5.56
C THR A 16 -75.19 -34.54 4.80
N MET A 17 -75.20 -34.80 3.48
CA MET A 17 -73.97 -34.97 2.70
C MET A 17 -73.21 -33.67 2.57
N LYS A 18 -73.80 -32.51 2.41
CA LYS A 18 -73.12 -31.21 2.41
C LYS A 18 -72.48 -30.91 3.79
N PHE A 19 -73.11 -31.25 4.90
CA PHE A 19 -72.60 -31.00 6.22
C PHE A 19 -71.41 -31.93 6.54
N ILE A 20 -71.49 -33.19 6.14
CA ILE A 20 -70.37 -34.16 6.28
C ILE A 20 -69.19 -33.82 5.34
N PHE A 21 -69.46 -33.38 4.10
CA PHE A 21 -68.38 -32.93 3.21
C PHE A 21 -67.79 -31.61 3.67
N THR A 22 -68.55 -30.67 4.24
CA THR A 22 -67.98 -29.42 4.76
C THR A 22 -67.19 -29.67 6.06
N ILE A 23 -67.59 -30.56 6.95
CA ILE A 23 -66.83 -30.93 8.15
C ILE A 23 -65.60 -31.80 7.77
N CYS A 24 -65.63 -32.71 6.82
CA CYS A 24 -64.45 -33.40 6.32
C CYS A 24 -63.54 -32.45 5.54
N ALA A 25 -64.06 -31.51 4.73
CA ALA A 25 -63.18 -30.54 4.06
C ALA A 25 -62.55 -29.55 5.06
N THR A 26 -63.32 -29.11 6.10
CA THR A 26 -62.71 -28.25 7.14
C THR A 26 -61.80 -29.00 8.09
N LEU A 27 -61.97 -30.32 8.31
CA LEU A 27 -61.02 -31.16 9.10
C LEU A 27 -59.80 -31.61 8.31
N PHE A 28 -59.87 -31.68 6.97
CA PHE A 28 -58.65 -31.96 6.13
C PHE A 28 -57.89 -30.71 5.74
N PHE A 29 -58.49 -29.51 5.82
CA PHE A 29 -57.74 -28.27 5.59
C PHE A 29 -57.16 -27.60 6.87
N SER A 30 -57.45 -28.15 8.05
CA SER A 30 -56.93 -27.64 9.32
C SER A 30 -55.67 -28.41 9.84
N GLY A 31 -54.92 -29.10 8.97
CA GLY A 31 -53.80 -29.92 9.42
C GLY A 31 -52.58 -30.05 8.53
N LEU A 32 -52.51 -29.36 7.40
CA LEU A 32 -51.30 -29.27 6.59
C LEU A 32 -50.90 -27.80 6.45
N ALA A 33 -50.42 -27.20 7.53
CA ALA A 33 -49.44 -26.15 7.40
C ALA A 33 -48.17 -26.86 6.85
N PHE A 34 -48.03 -26.94 5.53
CA PHE A 34 -46.75 -27.29 4.96
C PHE A 34 -45.75 -26.26 5.50
N SER A 35 -44.80 -26.72 6.25
CA SER A 35 -43.70 -25.88 6.72
C SER A 35 -43.06 -25.31 5.45
N GLN A 36 -43.23 -24.03 5.24
CA GLN A 36 -42.64 -23.36 4.07
C GLN A 36 -41.15 -23.21 4.28
N CYS A 37 -40.34 -23.38 3.23
CA CYS A 37 -38.94 -23.04 3.25
C CYS A 37 -38.78 -21.53 3.53
N THR A 38 -38.08 -21.18 4.59
CA THR A 38 -37.86 -19.78 4.96
C THR A 38 -36.43 -19.52 5.45
N THR A 39 -36.04 -18.29 5.51
CA THR A 39 -34.72 -17.85 6.00
C THR A 39 -34.40 -18.27 7.46
N THR A 40 -35.39 -18.80 8.19
CA THR A 40 -35.24 -19.26 9.58
C THR A 40 -35.66 -20.73 9.79
N ASN A 41 -36.21 -21.38 8.76
CA ASN A 41 -36.70 -22.76 8.86
C ASN A 41 -36.39 -23.54 7.56
N ALA A 42 -35.49 -24.51 7.67
CA ALA A 42 -35.04 -25.34 6.55
C ALA A 42 -35.85 -26.62 6.34
N THR A 43 -36.85 -26.91 7.14
CA THR A 43 -37.56 -28.20 7.15
C THR A 43 -38.10 -28.61 5.78
N SER A 44 -38.62 -27.71 5.02
CA SER A 44 -39.19 -27.92 3.67
C SER A 44 -38.28 -27.39 2.55
N CYS A 45 -37.06 -26.94 2.86
CA CYS A 45 -36.12 -26.54 1.82
C CYS A 45 -35.54 -27.78 1.10
N GLU A 46 -35.40 -27.68 -0.20
CA GLU A 46 -34.78 -28.69 -1.04
C GLU A 46 -33.39 -28.20 -1.49
N CYS A 47 -32.44 -29.12 -1.54
CA CYS A 47 -31.11 -28.91 -2.09
C CYS A 47 -31.11 -29.28 -3.58
N VAL A 48 -30.32 -28.57 -4.38
CA VAL A 48 -30.17 -28.84 -5.82
C VAL A 48 -29.75 -30.30 -6.10
N ASP A 49 -28.92 -30.88 -5.24
CA ASP A 49 -28.42 -32.27 -5.32
C ASP A 49 -29.34 -33.30 -4.62
N GLY A 50 -30.49 -32.87 -4.08
CA GLY A 50 -31.43 -33.71 -3.35
C GLY A 50 -30.97 -34.18 -1.97
N THR A 51 -29.86 -33.66 -1.46
CA THR A 51 -29.35 -33.92 -0.10
C THR A 51 -30.10 -33.17 0.98
N ASN A 52 -29.77 -33.39 2.26
CA ASN A 52 -30.36 -32.62 3.37
C ASN A 52 -29.41 -31.55 3.93
N ASN A 53 -28.23 -31.42 3.35
CA ASN A 53 -27.21 -30.48 3.82
C ASN A 53 -26.56 -29.82 2.60
N CYS A 54 -26.81 -28.51 2.39
CA CYS A 54 -26.27 -27.77 1.24
C CYS A 54 -26.23 -26.28 1.48
N LEU A 55 -25.51 -25.60 0.61
CA LEU A 55 -25.69 -24.16 0.37
C LEU A 55 -26.93 -23.99 -0.51
N LEU A 56 -27.80 -23.07 -0.14
CA LEU A 56 -28.94 -22.67 -0.95
C LEU A 56 -28.51 -21.44 -1.75
N LEU A 57 -27.99 -21.70 -2.95
CA LEU A 57 -27.46 -20.68 -3.83
C LEU A 57 -28.58 -20.03 -4.66
N PRO A 58 -28.49 -18.73 -4.98
CA PRO A 58 -29.29 -18.13 -6.02
C PRO A 58 -28.84 -18.60 -7.40
N ASP A 59 -29.63 -18.32 -8.40
CA ASP A 59 -29.32 -18.49 -9.81
C ASP A 59 -30.02 -17.36 -10.56
N ILE A 60 -29.24 -16.28 -10.86
CA ILE A 60 -29.77 -15.06 -11.47
C ILE A 60 -29.60 -15.13 -12.98
N THR A 61 -30.65 -14.91 -13.72
CA THR A 61 -30.59 -14.87 -15.18
C THR A 61 -31.05 -13.52 -15.72
N ALA A 62 -30.76 -13.26 -17.00
CA ALA A 62 -31.31 -12.13 -17.74
C ALA A 62 -32.55 -12.56 -18.52
N SER A 63 -33.69 -11.92 -18.31
CA SER A 63 -34.97 -12.33 -18.93
C SER A 63 -35.07 -11.94 -20.40
N TRP A 64 -35.08 -12.94 -21.31
CA TRP A 64 -35.39 -12.73 -22.72
C TRP A 64 -36.73 -12.03 -22.92
N LYS A 65 -37.77 -12.48 -22.19
CA LYS A 65 -39.14 -11.97 -22.33
C LYS A 65 -39.30 -10.53 -21.82
N GLY A 66 -38.55 -10.13 -20.82
CA GLY A 66 -38.52 -8.75 -20.33
C GLY A 66 -38.19 -7.74 -21.40
N ILE A 67 -37.34 -8.13 -22.37
CA ILE A 67 -36.94 -7.29 -23.51
C ILE A 67 -37.87 -7.52 -24.71
N ALA A 68 -38.17 -8.79 -25.06
CA ALA A 68 -38.92 -9.13 -26.28
C ALA A 68 -40.37 -8.64 -26.30
N ASP A 69 -41.08 -8.64 -25.15
CA ASP A 69 -42.50 -8.27 -25.06
C ASP A 69 -42.71 -6.75 -24.93
N ASN A 70 -42.50 -5.99 -25.99
CA ASN A 70 -42.52 -4.51 -25.99
C ASN A 70 -41.52 -3.87 -24.98
N GLY A 71 -40.51 -4.61 -24.61
CA GLY A 71 -39.46 -4.14 -23.66
C GLY A 71 -38.50 -3.13 -24.23
N TRP A 72 -38.56 -2.82 -25.53
CA TRP A 72 -37.68 -1.83 -26.16
C TRP A 72 -38.44 -0.81 -26.98
N THR A 73 -37.79 0.34 -27.27
CA THR A 73 -38.28 1.38 -28.15
C THR A 73 -37.10 2.12 -28.76
N GLU A 74 -37.03 2.13 -30.07
CA GLU A 74 -35.99 2.85 -30.82
C GLU A 74 -36.42 4.34 -30.98
N TYR A 75 -35.41 5.21 -30.98
CA TYR A 75 -35.52 6.62 -31.29
C TYR A 75 -34.47 7.05 -32.33
N PRO A 76 -34.81 8.01 -33.20
CA PRO A 76 -33.89 8.52 -34.22
C PRO A 76 -32.75 9.33 -33.55
N GLN A 77 -31.68 9.58 -34.31
CA GLN A 77 -30.53 10.39 -33.85
C GLN A 77 -30.92 11.84 -33.55
N THR A 78 -31.94 12.36 -34.13
CA THR A 78 -32.41 13.74 -33.91
C THR A 78 -33.94 13.82 -33.95
N GLY A 79 -34.50 14.72 -33.18
CA GLY A 79 -35.94 15.04 -33.22
C GLY A 79 -36.85 14.07 -32.48
N ALA A 80 -36.30 13.16 -31.68
CA ALA A 80 -37.12 12.25 -30.84
C ALA A 80 -37.89 13.00 -29.74
N GLY A 81 -37.32 14.11 -29.27
CA GLY A 81 -37.86 14.87 -28.16
C GLY A 81 -37.82 14.12 -26.81
N GLN A 82 -38.26 14.77 -25.76
CA GLN A 82 -38.29 14.18 -24.41
C GLN A 82 -39.61 13.40 -24.22
N ASN A 83 -39.51 12.07 -24.09
CA ASN A 83 -40.68 11.20 -23.89
C ASN A 83 -40.90 10.84 -22.42
N TYR A 84 -39.83 10.96 -21.54
CA TYR A 84 -39.94 10.67 -20.13
C TYR A 84 -39.39 11.85 -19.32
N SER A 85 -40.03 12.18 -18.21
CA SER A 85 -39.70 13.35 -17.40
C SER A 85 -38.29 13.31 -16.85
N ASN A 86 -37.56 14.45 -16.93
CA ASN A 86 -36.25 14.68 -16.33
C ASN A 86 -35.11 13.76 -16.83
N GLN A 87 -35.22 13.17 -18.03
CA GLN A 87 -34.21 12.24 -18.57
C GLN A 87 -33.58 12.74 -19.86
N GLY A 88 -33.80 14.00 -20.22
CA GLY A 88 -33.38 14.58 -21.49
C GLY A 88 -34.10 14.00 -22.70
N PRO A 89 -33.73 14.44 -23.94
CA PRO A 89 -34.29 13.89 -25.17
C PRO A 89 -33.81 12.43 -25.36
N ASP A 90 -34.66 11.67 -26.08
CA ASP A 90 -34.35 10.28 -26.40
C ASP A 90 -33.61 10.14 -27.77
N ASP A 91 -33.01 11.22 -28.27
CA ASP A 91 -32.27 11.20 -29.53
C ASP A 91 -31.12 10.18 -29.47
N GLY A 92 -31.04 9.30 -30.47
CA GLY A 92 -30.04 8.23 -30.55
C GLY A 92 -30.13 7.16 -29.45
N ARG A 93 -31.30 7.01 -28.79
CA ARG A 93 -31.48 6.02 -27.72
C ARG A 93 -32.31 4.82 -28.19
N LEU A 94 -31.90 3.66 -27.70
CA LEU A 94 -32.72 2.46 -27.68
C LEU A 94 -33.14 2.21 -26.22
N ARG A 95 -34.35 2.59 -25.87
CA ARG A 95 -34.92 2.33 -24.54
C ARG A 95 -35.17 0.85 -24.34
N VAL A 96 -34.73 0.27 -23.23
CA VAL A 96 -34.81 -1.17 -22.97
C VAL A 96 -35.33 -1.45 -21.55
N THR A 97 -36.23 -2.43 -21.43
CA THR A 97 -36.65 -2.99 -20.12
C THR A 97 -35.73 -4.13 -19.76
N GLY A 98 -35.10 -4.07 -18.58
CA GLY A 98 -34.34 -5.17 -17.98
C GLY A 98 -35.18 -5.94 -16.96
N SER A 99 -34.95 -7.25 -16.88
CA SER A 99 -35.58 -8.09 -15.86
C SER A 99 -34.59 -9.18 -15.44
N THR A 100 -34.32 -9.30 -14.15
CA THR A 100 -33.34 -10.22 -13.56
C THR A 100 -34.04 -11.17 -12.59
N PRO A 101 -34.58 -12.32 -13.07
CA PRO A 101 -35.21 -13.34 -12.23
C PRO A 101 -34.16 -14.17 -11.47
N ASN A 102 -34.50 -14.55 -10.26
CA ASN A 102 -33.78 -15.57 -9.50
C ASN A 102 -34.49 -16.92 -9.65
N ILE A 103 -33.86 -17.82 -10.38
CA ILE A 103 -34.39 -19.17 -10.63
C ILE A 103 -33.76 -20.26 -9.74
N GLY A 104 -32.84 -19.91 -8.85
CA GLY A 104 -32.10 -20.80 -7.97
C GLY A 104 -32.85 -21.29 -6.74
N HIS A 105 -32.24 -22.21 -6.03
CA HIS A 105 -32.77 -22.80 -4.79
C HIS A 105 -32.63 -21.85 -3.59
N GLY A 106 -31.73 -20.86 -3.66
CA GLY A 106 -31.53 -19.82 -2.65
C GLY A 106 -32.10 -18.46 -3.03
N SER A 107 -32.20 -17.57 -2.04
CA SER A 107 -32.45 -16.16 -2.32
C SER A 107 -31.15 -15.47 -2.69
N PHE A 108 -31.16 -14.61 -3.67
CA PHE A 108 -30.10 -13.64 -3.85
C PHE A 108 -30.27 -12.57 -2.77
N THR A 109 -29.30 -12.45 -1.87
CA THR A 109 -29.38 -11.50 -0.74
C THR A 109 -28.06 -10.80 -0.59
N VAL A 110 -28.06 -9.47 -0.67
CA VAL A 110 -26.89 -8.62 -0.46
C VAL A 110 -27.14 -7.62 0.67
N ARG A 111 -26.12 -7.35 1.44
CA ARG A 111 -26.18 -6.51 2.64
C ARG A 111 -25.12 -5.44 2.61
N GLY A 112 -25.48 -4.22 2.94
CA GLY A 112 -24.55 -3.10 3.07
C GLY A 112 -23.81 -3.06 4.43
N GLN A 113 -24.10 -4.00 5.34
CA GLN A 113 -23.47 -4.05 6.67
C GLN A 113 -23.45 -5.48 7.23
N ASP A 114 -22.46 -5.76 8.08
CA ASP A 114 -22.34 -7.04 8.77
C ASP A 114 -23.42 -7.21 9.88
N SER A 115 -23.38 -8.35 10.57
CA SER A 115 -24.31 -8.65 11.67
C SER A 115 -24.20 -7.72 12.88
N ASN A 116 -23.06 -6.99 13.00
CA ASN A 116 -22.82 -6.02 14.06
C ASN A 116 -23.16 -4.58 13.62
N GLY A 117 -23.61 -4.40 12.38
CA GLY A 117 -23.95 -3.12 11.80
C GLY A 117 -22.74 -2.34 11.27
N ASN A 118 -21.58 -3.00 11.08
CA ASN A 118 -20.41 -2.36 10.49
C ASN A 118 -20.43 -2.47 8.97
N ARG A 119 -19.87 -1.45 8.32
CA ARG A 119 -19.67 -1.34 6.88
C ARG A 119 -18.21 -1.56 6.51
N ALA A 120 -17.94 -1.85 5.25
CA ALA A 120 -16.61 -1.81 4.67
C ALA A 120 -16.62 -0.91 3.42
N PHE A 121 -15.49 -0.27 3.12
CA PHE A 121 -15.36 0.64 1.99
C PHE A 121 -14.08 0.38 1.21
N ILE A 122 -14.15 0.48 -0.11
CA ILE A 122 -13.01 0.52 -1.02
C ILE A 122 -12.61 1.98 -1.19
N CYS A 123 -11.32 2.27 -0.97
CA CYS A 123 -10.69 3.58 -1.10
C CYS A 123 -9.45 3.44 -2.01
N GLY A 124 -9.61 3.65 -3.31
CA GLY A 124 -8.57 3.32 -4.29
C GLY A 124 -8.21 1.83 -4.22
N ASN A 125 -6.96 1.51 -3.92
CA ASN A 125 -6.49 0.12 -3.79
C ASN A 125 -6.67 -0.48 -2.38
N ASP A 126 -7.16 0.31 -1.41
CA ASP A 126 -7.28 -0.11 -0.02
C ASP A 126 -8.72 -0.47 0.34
N THR A 127 -8.90 -1.51 1.18
CA THR A 127 -10.20 -1.87 1.75
C THR A 127 -10.22 -1.64 3.25
N ILE A 128 -11.19 -0.86 3.74
CA ILE A 128 -11.33 -0.47 5.14
C ILE A 128 -12.57 -1.12 5.73
N TYR A 129 -12.36 -2.03 6.69
CA TYR A 129 -13.40 -2.77 7.39
C TYR A 129 -13.78 -2.16 8.74
N GLY A 130 -14.93 -2.54 9.28
CA GLY A 130 -15.35 -2.19 10.63
C GLY A 130 -15.80 -0.74 10.82
N VAL A 131 -16.22 -0.07 9.75
CA VAL A 131 -16.71 1.32 9.79
C VAL A 131 -18.11 1.33 10.38
N SER A 132 -18.35 2.18 11.39
CA SER A 132 -19.67 2.32 12.02
C SER A 132 -20.78 2.64 10.99
N SER A 133 -21.95 2.09 11.18
CA SER A 133 -23.12 2.36 10.32
C SER A 133 -23.66 3.81 10.42
N SER A 134 -23.22 4.60 11.41
CA SER A 134 -23.65 5.98 11.60
C SER A 134 -22.69 6.97 10.94
N GLY A 135 -23.22 7.87 10.10
CA GLY A 135 -22.49 8.98 9.48
C GLY A 135 -21.93 8.67 8.08
N THR A 136 -21.49 9.73 7.41
CA THR A 136 -20.73 9.65 6.15
C THR A 136 -19.32 9.17 6.43
N PHE A 137 -18.81 8.29 5.57
CA PHE A 137 -17.43 7.85 5.60
C PHE A 137 -16.66 8.60 4.51
N THR A 138 -15.44 9.02 4.83
CA THR A 138 -14.50 9.62 3.87
C THR A 138 -13.23 8.80 3.89
N CYS A 139 -12.66 8.56 2.73
CA CYS A 139 -11.40 7.81 2.61
C CYS A 139 -10.27 8.52 3.37
N PRO A 140 -9.37 7.78 4.06
CA PRO A 140 -8.31 8.36 4.89
C PRO A 140 -7.34 9.26 4.13
N ASN A 141 -7.14 9.03 2.85
CA ASN A 141 -6.30 9.86 1.97
C ASN A 141 -6.97 11.18 1.57
N GLY A 142 -8.29 11.33 1.81
CA GLY A 142 -9.05 12.54 1.50
C GLY A 142 -9.27 12.82 0.00
N VAL A 143 -8.87 11.91 -0.87
CA VAL A 143 -8.91 12.06 -2.34
C VAL A 143 -9.90 11.08 -2.96
N ASP A 144 -9.88 9.80 -2.55
CA ASP A 144 -10.71 8.77 -3.15
C ASP A 144 -12.16 8.84 -2.66
N ASN A 145 -13.10 8.65 -3.58
CA ASN A 145 -14.51 8.46 -3.25
C ASN A 145 -14.72 7.06 -2.69
N PRO A 146 -15.29 6.91 -1.49
CA PRO A 146 -15.51 5.61 -0.89
C PRO A 146 -16.61 4.84 -1.62
N LYS A 147 -16.32 3.64 -2.13
CA LYS A 147 -17.33 2.68 -2.59
C LYS A 147 -17.66 1.73 -1.44
N GLN A 148 -18.93 1.66 -1.05
CA GLN A 148 -19.34 0.75 0.02
C GLN A 148 -19.38 -0.69 -0.48
N MET A 149 -18.68 -1.59 0.20
CA MET A 149 -18.71 -3.02 -0.11
C MET A 149 -20.03 -3.65 0.29
N LEU A 150 -20.39 -4.72 -0.40
CA LEU A 150 -21.52 -5.58 -0.09
C LEU A 150 -21.08 -6.88 0.59
N LEU A 151 -21.97 -7.46 1.36
CA LEU A 151 -21.94 -8.84 1.84
C LEU A 151 -22.99 -9.64 1.09
N GLN A 152 -22.57 -10.66 0.33
CA GLN A 152 -23.51 -11.68 -0.13
C GLN A 152 -23.83 -12.62 1.02
N ARG A 153 -25.11 -12.84 1.27
CA ARG A 153 -25.62 -13.82 2.23
C ARG A 153 -26.08 -15.07 1.52
N ILE A 154 -25.49 -16.20 1.86
CA ILE A 154 -25.89 -17.52 1.38
C ILE A 154 -26.45 -18.30 2.55
N TYR A 155 -27.69 -18.79 2.38
CA TYR A 155 -28.37 -19.62 3.37
C TYR A 155 -27.84 -21.06 3.30
N ILE A 156 -27.74 -21.70 4.45
CA ILE A 156 -27.19 -23.05 4.62
C ILE A 156 -28.25 -23.92 5.27
N LYS A 157 -28.68 -24.95 4.56
CA LYS A 157 -29.51 -26.02 5.09
C LYS A 157 -28.62 -27.08 5.75
N ASP A 158 -28.90 -27.38 7.02
CA ASP A 158 -28.33 -28.51 7.76
C ASP A 158 -29.46 -29.29 8.42
N GLY A 159 -29.93 -30.32 7.75
CA GLY A 159 -31.13 -31.04 8.12
C GLY A 159 -32.37 -30.15 8.13
N ASN A 160 -32.90 -29.88 9.32
CA ASN A 160 -34.05 -28.98 9.52
C ASN A 160 -33.63 -27.57 10.00
N SER A 161 -32.34 -27.36 10.21
CA SER A 161 -31.81 -26.09 10.68
C SER A 161 -31.44 -25.19 9.53
N MET A 162 -31.72 -23.88 9.65
CA MET A 162 -31.28 -22.85 8.74
C MET A 162 -30.20 -22.01 9.42
N SER A 163 -29.07 -21.86 8.75
CA SER A 163 -28.02 -20.90 9.08
C SER A 163 -27.63 -20.13 7.84
N TYR A 164 -26.64 -19.25 7.91
CA TYR A 164 -26.14 -18.51 6.76
C TYR A 164 -24.66 -18.22 6.91
N GLN A 165 -24.00 -17.92 5.80
CA GLN A 165 -22.68 -17.31 5.73
C GLN A 165 -22.75 -15.99 4.97
N ASP A 166 -21.99 -15.02 5.42
CA ASP A 166 -21.85 -13.70 4.78
C ASP A 166 -20.42 -13.57 4.23
N THR A 167 -20.28 -13.20 2.96
CA THR A 167 -18.98 -13.02 2.29
C THR A 167 -18.94 -11.62 1.67
N TRP A 168 -17.87 -10.86 1.95
CA TRP A 168 -17.66 -9.56 1.33
C TRP A 168 -17.38 -9.72 -0.16
N THR A 169 -18.17 -9.07 -1.00
CA THR A 169 -18.06 -9.11 -2.45
C THR A 169 -18.78 -7.93 -3.08
N GLY A 170 -18.38 -7.51 -4.28
CA GLY A 170 -19.02 -6.40 -4.97
C GLY A 170 -19.07 -5.10 -4.18
N SER A 171 -19.75 -4.10 -4.72
CA SER A 171 -19.95 -2.80 -4.08
C SER A 171 -21.32 -2.22 -4.37
N MET A 172 -21.66 -1.14 -3.66
CA MET A 172 -22.85 -0.34 -3.92
C MET A 172 -22.56 1.14 -3.76
N THR A 173 -23.24 1.95 -4.57
CA THR A 173 -23.14 3.41 -4.55
C THR A 173 -24.49 4.04 -4.17
N TYR A 174 -24.44 5.07 -3.32
CA TYR A 174 -25.63 5.84 -2.96
C TYR A 174 -26.01 6.77 -4.10
N HIS A 175 -27.26 6.69 -4.54
CA HIS A 175 -27.80 7.52 -5.61
C HIS A 175 -28.67 8.64 -5.01
N GLU A 176 -28.14 9.87 -4.96
CA GLU A 176 -28.84 11.01 -4.34
C GLU A 176 -30.19 11.30 -4.98
N ASN A 177 -30.28 11.24 -6.30
CA ASN A 177 -31.51 11.48 -7.05
C ASN A 177 -32.65 10.49 -6.72
N HIS A 178 -32.31 9.29 -6.27
CA HIS A 178 -33.26 8.23 -5.94
C HIS A 178 -33.40 8.00 -4.43
N GLY A 179 -32.44 8.48 -3.63
CA GLY A 179 -32.42 8.35 -2.17
C GLY A 179 -32.18 6.94 -1.66
N HIS A 180 -31.55 6.07 -2.46
CA HIS A 180 -31.21 4.70 -2.11
C HIS A 180 -29.91 4.24 -2.78
N ASN A 181 -29.37 3.10 -2.34
CA ASN A 181 -28.14 2.52 -2.88
C ASN A 181 -28.46 1.60 -4.07
N HIS A 182 -27.59 1.65 -5.09
CA HIS A 182 -27.55 0.71 -6.20
C HIS A 182 -26.38 -0.28 -5.99
N VAL A 183 -26.59 -1.54 -6.31
CA VAL A 183 -25.53 -2.54 -6.49
C VAL A 183 -24.80 -2.17 -7.76
N ASP A 184 -23.51 -1.93 -7.66
CA ASP A 184 -22.66 -1.54 -8.79
C ASP A 184 -22.46 -2.73 -9.75
N ASP A 185 -22.30 -2.46 -11.03
CA ASP A 185 -22.00 -3.44 -12.09
C ASP A 185 -22.98 -4.64 -12.14
N TRP A 186 -24.22 -4.44 -11.65
CA TRP A 186 -25.22 -5.51 -11.56
C TRP A 186 -25.65 -6.05 -12.91
N ALA A 187 -25.90 -5.18 -13.89
CA ALA A 187 -26.33 -5.61 -15.21
C ALA A 187 -25.84 -4.64 -16.29
N VAL A 188 -25.37 -5.21 -17.40
CA VAL A 188 -24.94 -4.47 -18.58
C VAL A 188 -25.86 -4.81 -19.75
N MET A 189 -26.33 -3.77 -20.44
CA MET A 189 -27.12 -3.92 -21.67
C MET A 189 -26.31 -3.40 -22.84
N THR A 190 -26.18 -4.18 -23.91
CA THR A 190 -25.45 -3.77 -25.11
C THR A 190 -26.33 -4.03 -26.34
N LEU A 191 -26.17 -3.17 -27.35
CA LEU A 191 -26.67 -3.41 -28.70
C LEU A 191 -25.53 -4.07 -29.51
N ARG A 192 -25.76 -5.24 -30.09
CA ARG A 192 -24.73 -5.98 -30.81
C ARG A 192 -25.14 -6.35 -32.23
N ILE A 193 -24.16 -6.41 -33.11
CA ILE A 193 -24.33 -6.91 -34.49
C ILE A 193 -24.00 -8.42 -34.52
N PRO A 194 -24.93 -9.29 -34.95
CA PRO A 194 -24.69 -10.73 -34.92
C PRO A 194 -23.60 -11.12 -35.92
N THR A 195 -22.75 -12.07 -35.53
CA THR A 195 -21.73 -12.68 -36.40
C THR A 195 -21.95 -14.19 -36.47
N SER A 196 -21.03 -14.92 -37.10
CA SER A 196 -21.03 -16.37 -37.12
C SER A 196 -20.61 -17.02 -35.81
N ASP A 197 -20.15 -16.25 -34.81
CA ASP A 197 -19.84 -16.73 -33.48
C ASP A 197 -21.15 -17.19 -32.80
N PRO A 198 -21.22 -18.41 -32.26
CA PRO A 198 -22.43 -18.90 -31.62
C PRO A 198 -22.75 -18.24 -30.30
N HIS A 199 -21.79 -17.53 -29.68
CA HIS A 199 -21.96 -16.94 -28.35
C HIS A 199 -22.24 -15.43 -28.45
N PRO A 200 -23.45 -14.95 -28.09
CA PRO A 200 -23.81 -13.52 -28.24
C PRO A 200 -22.92 -12.53 -27.49
N LEU A 201 -22.26 -12.95 -26.41
CA LEU A 201 -21.32 -12.10 -25.68
C LEU A 201 -20.02 -11.82 -26.48
N ASN A 202 -19.74 -12.59 -27.51
CA ASN A 202 -18.59 -12.37 -28.41
C ASN A 202 -18.94 -11.50 -29.62
N TRP A 203 -20.22 -11.16 -29.84
CA TRP A 203 -20.62 -10.30 -30.97
C TRP A 203 -20.16 -8.86 -30.73
N PRO A 204 -19.76 -8.16 -31.81
CA PRO A 204 -19.32 -6.78 -31.70
C PRO A 204 -20.40 -5.85 -31.11
N ILE A 205 -19.97 -5.03 -30.15
CA ILE A 205 -20.81 -4.06 -29.46
C ILE A 205 -21.00 -2.83 -30.38
N VAL A 206 -22.23 -2.49 -30.67
CA VAL A 206 -22.63 -1.30 -31.45
C VAL A 206 -22.86 -0.11 -30.50
N GLY A 207 -23.49 -0.35 -29.37
CA GLY A 207 -23.78 0.68 -28.39
C GLY A 207 -23.93 0.11 -27.00
N ASP A 208 -23.57 0.92 -25.99
CA ASP A 208 -23.57 0.57 -24.60
C ASP A 208 -24.75 1.16 -23.83
N GLY A 209 -25.18 0.44 -22.78
CA GLY A 209 -26.23 0.88 -21.89
C GLY A 209 -25.76 1.94 -20.91
N ALA A 210 -26.61 2.93 -20.66
CA ALA A 210 -26.28 4.01 -19.74
C ALA A 210 -26.36 3.61 -18.26
N LYS A 211 -27.10 2.54 -17.92
CA LYS A 211 -27.29 2.09 -16.53
C LYS A 211 -26.59 0.77 -16.28
N ILE A 212 -25.71 0.76 -15.29
CA ILE A 212 -24.95 -0.43 -14.86
C ILE A 212 -25.19 -0.80 -13.39
N GLY A 213 -25.67 0.14 -12.57
CA GLY A 213 -26.00 -0.07 -11.16
C GLY A 213 -27.51 -0.11 -10.93
N PHE A 214 -27.96 -1.04 -10.07
CA PHE A 214 -29.38 -1.28 -9.81
C PHE A 214 -29.65 -1.49 -8.33
N CYS A 215 -30.80 -1.01 -7.86
CA CYS A 215 -31.36 -1.42 -6.60
C CYS A 215 -32.12 -2.74 -6.77
N LEU A 216 -31.91 -3.72 -5.95
CA LEU A 216 -32.46 -5.06 -6.11
C LEU A 216 -33.69 -5.28 -5.22
N MET A 217 -34.78 -5.72 -5.83
CA MET A 217 -36.06 -5.88 -5.12
C MET A 217 -36.93 -7.01 -5.68
N ASP A 218 -37.79 -7.52 -4.85
CA ASP A 218 -38.86 -8.43 -5.24
C ASP A 218 -39.97 -7.66 -5.98
N TYR A 219 -39.74 -7.32 -7.26
CA TYR A 219 -40.72 -6.53 -8.03
C TYR A 219 -41.90 -7.36 -8.53
N GLY A 220 -41.59 -8.59 -8.98
CA GLY A 220 -42.62 -9.46 -9.52
C GLY A 220 -42.37 -10.95 -9.28
N GLN A 221 -43.46 -11.75 -9.18
CA GLN A 221 -43.35 -13.21 -9.08
C GLN A 221 -43.25 -13.82 -10.48
N CYS A 222 -42.50 -14.92 -10.60
CA CYS A 222 -42.50 -15.74 -11.79
C CYS A 222 -43.93 -16.23 -12.04
N GLY A 223 -44.58 -15.73 -13.07
CA GLY A 223 -46.02 -15.89 -13.28
C GLY A 223 -46.45 -17.34 -13.49
N SER A 224 -47.61 -17.72 -12.96
CA SER A 224 -48.12 -19.09 -13.00
C SER A 224 -48.96 -19.42 -14.25
N SER A 225 -49.34 -18.43 -15.04
CA SER A 225 -50.17 -18.59 -16.26
C SER A 225 -49.91 -17.45 -17.25
N THR A 226 -50.33 -17.66 -18.52
CA THR A 226 -50.21 -16.67 -19.61
C THR A 226 -50.94 -15.35 -19.34
N GLY A 227 -51.74 -15.25 -18.31
CA GLY A 227 -52.40 -14.00 -17.88
C GLY A 227 -51.69 -13.29 -16.73
N SER A 228 -50.63 -13.84 -16.19
CA SER A 228 -49.82 -13.20 -15.13
C SER A 228 -48.85 -12.18 -15.73
N THR A 229 -48.69 -11.05 -15.05
CA THR A 229 -47.83 -9.92 -15.52
C THR A 229 -46.41 -10.34 -15.89
N TYR A 230 -45.79 -11.20 -15.08
CA TYR A 230 -44.42 -11.67 -15.31
C TYR A 230 -44.33 -13.10 -15.81
N TYR A 231 -45.37 -13.61 -16.44
CA TYR A 231 -45.40 -14.93 -17.08
C TYR A 231 -44.30 -15.00 -18.16
N GLY A 232 -43.43 -16.01 -18.03
CA GLY A 232 -42.33 -16.26 -18.96
C GLY A 232 -41.08 -15.42 -18.74
N HIS A 233 -41.01 -14.55 -17.70
CA HIS A 233 -39.75 -13.89 -17.33
C HIS A 233 -38.75 -14.88 -16.75
N CYS A 234 -39.22 -15.85 -16.00
CA CYS A 234 -38.39 -16.91 -15.44
C CYS A 234 -38.37 -18.13 -16.36
N ARG A 235 -37.20 -18.56 -16.74
CA ARG A 235 -36.95 -19.75 -17.59
C ARG A 235 -35.80 -20.55 -17.06
N ASP A 236 -35.84 -21.85 -17.26
CA ASP A 236 -34.80 -22.80 -16.81
C ASP A 236 -33.50 -22.74 -17.62
N ASP A 237 -33.57 -22.23 -18.85
CA ASP A 237 -32.42 -21.89 -19.69
C ASP A 237 -32.76 -20.66 -20.49
N ASN A 238 -32.23 -19.50 -20.11
CA ASN A 238 -32.53 -18.21 -20.72
C ASN A 238 -31.33 -17.61 -21.47
N THR A 239 -30.27 -18.36 -21.65
CA THR A 239 -28.98 -17.91 -22.20
C THR A 239 -29.03 -17.60 -23.69
N VAL A 240 -29.95 -18.24 -24.43
CA VAL A 240 -30.07 -18.11 -25.88
C VAL A 240 -31.48 -17.77 -26.30
N TYR A 241 -31.62 -17.03 -27.39
CA TYR A 241 -32.83 -16.63 -28.13
C TYR A 241 -34.12 -17.34 -27.69
N ASN A 242 -34.85 -16.83 -26.75
CA ASN A 242 -36.07 -17.46 -26.30
C ASN A 242 -35.92 -18.91 -25.80
N GLY A 243 -34.74 -19.21 -25.23
CA GLY A 243 -34.42 -20.51 -24.63
C GLY A 243 -35.22 -20.80 -23.36
N GLY A 244 -35.19 -22.08 -22.98
CA GLY A 244 -35.72 -22.58 -21.71
C GLY A 244 -37.23 -22.72 -21.67
N ASN A 245 -37.72 -23.54 -20.72
CA ASN A 245 -39.13 -23.66 -20.40
C ASN A 245 -39.52 -22.59 -19.40
N VAL A 246 -40.78 -22.14 -19.52
CA VAL A 246 -41.34 -21.16 -18.56
C VAL A 246 -41.40 -21.80 -17.16
N MET A 247 -40.78 -21.19 -16.21
CA MET A 247 -40.86 -21.54 -14.80
C MET A 247 -41.97 -20.72 -14.13
N ALA A 248 -42.90 -21.39 -13.47
CA ALA A 248 -43.94 -20.78 -12.66
C ALA A 248 -43.63 -21.01 -11.16
N ASN A 249 -44.33 -20.31 -10.27
CA ASN A 249 -44.13 -20.43 -8.83
C ASN A 249 -44.11 -21.89 -8.34
N SER A 250 -44.91 -22.75 -8.95
CA SER A 250 -44.97 -24.18 -8.64
C SER A 250 -43.75 -25.00 -9.15
N ASN A 251 -42.86 -24.41 -9.95
CA ASN A 251 -41.65 -25.08 -10.43
C ASN A 251 -40.46 -24.90 -9.45
N PHE A 252 -40.58 -23.95 -8.52
CA PHE A 252 -39.51 -23.67 -7.57
C PHE A 252 -39.70 -24.43 -6.28
N SER A 253 -38.80 -25.35 -5.96
CA SER A 253 -38.84 -26.14 -4.73
C SER A 253 -38.80 -25.23 -3.50
N ASN A 254 -37.99 -24.20 -3.52
CA ASN A 254 -37.84 -23.23 -2.44
C ASN A 254 -38.49 -21.89 -2.76
N TRP A 255 -39.61 -21.90 -3.48
CA TRP A 255 -40.30 -20.68 -3.86
C TRP A 255 -40.50 -19.72 -2.68
N ASN A 256 -40.23 -18.46 -2.92
CA ASN A 256 -40.31 -17.38 -1.95
C ASN A 256 -39.25 -17.45 -0.80
N LEU A 257 -38.18 -18.23 -0.92
CA LEU A 257 -37.07 -18.14 0.00
C LEU A 257 -36.42 -16.76 -0.19
N GLY A 258 -36.30 -15.98 0.89
CA GLY A 258 -36.04 -14.55 0.91
C GLY A 258 -37.23 -13.76 1.47
N GLY A 259 -38.46 -14.27 1.29
CA GLY A 259 -39.69 -13.74 1.87
C GLY A 259 -40.56 -12.92 0.92
N GLY A 260 -40.12 -12.65 -0.30
CA GLY A 260 -40.90 -11.88 -1.30
C GLY A 260 -41.07 -10.41 -0.92
N ASN A 261 -40.16 -9.82 -0.16
CA ASN A 261 -40.30 -8.48 0.39
C ASN A 261 -39.00 -7.63 0.27
N TYR A 262 -38.00 -8.07 -0.49
CA TYR A 262 -36.83 -7.26 -0.73
C TYR A 262 -37.20 -5.94 -1.41
N ASN A 263 -36.52 -4.88 -1.02
CA ASN A 263 -36.71 -3.53 -1.53
C ASN A 263 -35.41 -2.76 -1.54
N CYS A 264 -35.40 -1.55 -2.05
CA CYS A 264 -34.23 -0.66 -2.18
C CYS A 264 -33.71 -0.17 -0.81
N SER A 265 -33.43 -1.07 0.09
CA SER A 265 -32.87 -0.77 1.43
C SER A 265 -31.36 -0.62 1.38
N VAL A 266 -30.83 0.33 2.16
CA VAL A 266 -29.39 0.49 2.37
C VAL A 266 -28.78 -0.63 3.23
N VAL A 267 -29.61 -1.42 3.90
CA VAL A 267 -29.17 -2.49 4.81
C VAL A 267 -29.18 -3.84 4.12
N GLU A 268 -30.25 -4.13 3.37
CA GLU A 268 -30.41 -5.42 2.72
C GLU A 268 -31.28 -5.26 1.47
N GLN A 269 -30.81 -5.78 0.36
CA GLN A 269 -31.48 -5.86 -0.93
C GLN A 269 -31.43 -7.30 -1.43
N GLY A 270 -32.23 -7.65 -2.45
CA GLY A 270 -32.13 -8.98 -3.01
C GLY A 270 -33.30 -9.34 -3.90
N ILE A 271 -33.30 -10.60 -4.36
CA ILE A 271 -34.34 -11.20 -5.18
C ILE A 271 -34.63 -12.60 -4.60
N SER A 272 -35.83 -12.77 -4.09
CA SER A 272 -36.27 -14.06 -3.53
C SER A 272 -36.34 -15.15 -4.62
N SER A 273 -36.12 -16.42 -4.24
CA SER A 273 -36.27 -17.54 -5.18
C SER A 273 -37.68 -17.53 -5.82
N GLY A 274 -37.73 -17.56 -7.15
CA GLY A 274 -38.96 -17.48 -7.94
C GLY A 274 -39.54 -16.06 -8.06
N TRP A 275 -38.75 -15.03 -7.82
CA TRP A 275 -39.08 -13.63 -8.07
C TRP A 275 -38.18 -13.02 -9.14
N THR A 276 -38.55 -11.87 -9.64
CA THR A 276 -37.77 -11.09 -10.59
C THR A 276 -37.76 -9.62 -10.21
N ASP A 277 -36.65 -8.98 -10.37
CA ASP A 277 -36.54 -7.52 -10.40
C ASP A 277 -36.76 -7.03 -11.84
N VAL A 278 -37.48 -5.92 -12.03
CA VAL A 278 -37.86 -5.39 -13.35
C VAL A 278 -37.68 -3.90 -13.42
N TYR A 279 -36.80 -3.47 -14.30
CA TYR A 279 -36.55 -2.07 -14.63
C TYR A 279 -37.18 -1.73 -15.98
N GLY A 280 -38.24 -1.00 -15.97
CA GLY A 280 -38.97 -0.63 -17.19
C GLY A 280 -38.19 0.41 -18.02
N LYS A 281 -38.31 0.33 -19.34
CA LYS A 281 -37.67 1.26 -20.31
C LYS A 281 -37.99 2.74 -20.09
N TRP A 282 -38.98 3.06 -19.26
CA TRP A 282 -39.36 4.42 -18.86
C TRP A 282 -38.58 4.99 -17.69
N LEU A 283 -37.76 4.14 -17.01
CA LEU A 283 -36.93 4.55 -15.89
C LEU A 283 -35.66 5.23 -16.38
N ASP A 284 -35.05 6.00 -15.46
CA ASP A 284 -33.80 6.72 -15.74
C ASP A 284 -32.65 5.76 -16.04
N GLY A 285 -31.83 6.12 -17.05
CA GLY A 285 -30.67 5.31 -17.50
C GLY A 285 -31.08 4.04 -18.28
N MET A 286 -32.36 3.66 -18.38
CA MET A 286 -32.79 2.43 -19.05
C MET A 286 -32.79 2.59 -20.57
N TRP A 287 -31.61 2.86 -21.13
CA TRP A 287 -31.41 2.93 -22.57
C TRP A 287 -29.98 2.52 -22.96
N ILE A 288 -29.83 2.14 -24.22
CA ILE A 288 -28.57 1.95 -24.91
C ILE A 288 -28.35 3.13 -25.83
N ASN A 289 -27.17 3.73 -25.85
CA ASN A 289 -26.81 4.81 -26.77
C ASN A 289 -26.49 4.19 -28.14
N ILE A 290 -27.17 4.65 -29.18
CA ILE A 290 -26.93 4.24 -30.57
C ILE A 290 -25.97 5.25 -31.20
N PRO A 291 -24.76 4.87 -31.62
CA PRO A 291 -23.83 5.79 -32.28
C PRO A 291 -24.42 6.42 -33.55
N PRO A 292 -24.10 7.69 -33.86
CA PRO A 292 -24.68 8.42 -35.02
C PRO A 292 -24.42 7.79 -36.39
N ASN A 293 -23.37 6.99 -36.51
CA ASN A 293 -22.99 6.28 -37.75
C ASN A 293 -23.62 4.87 -37.84
N THR A 294 -24.58 4.54 -36.99
CA THR A 294 -25.30 3.26 -37.03
C THR A 294 -26.35 3.27 -38.14
N CYS A 295 -26.46 2.18 -38.88
CA CYS A 295 -27.47 2.02 -39.94
C CYS A 295 -28.60 1.10 -39.51
N ASN A 296 -29.75 1.27 -40.16
CA ASN A 296 -30.87 0.35 -39.97
C ASN A 296 -30.47 -1.08 -40.30
N GLY A 297 -30.97 -2.03 -39.52
CA GLY A 297 -30.61 -3.45 -39.67
C GLY A 297 -31.09 -4.30 -38.50
N ASP A 298 -30.76 -5.58 -38.54
CA ASP A 298 -31.15 -6.55 -37.53
C ASP A 298 -30.02 -6.75 -36.51
N TYR A 299 -30.22 -6.21 -35.33
CA TYR A 299 -29.30 -6.24 -34.20
C TYR A 299 -29.85 -7.12 -33.07
N TYR A 300 -29.08 -7.23 -32.00
CA TYR A 300 -29.52 -7.86 -30.76
C TYR A 300 -29.26 -6.95 -29.56
N VAL A 301 -30.24 -6.86 -28.69
CA VAL A 301 -30.02 -6.39 -27.33
C VAL A 301 -29.51 -7.57 -26.52
N VAL A 302 -28.31 -7.47 -26.01
CA VAL A 302 -27.70 -8.46 -25.12
C VAL A 302 -27.65 -7.84 -23.72
N MET A 303 -28.27 -8.52 -22.78
CA MET A 303 -28.23 -8.18 -21.36
C MET A 303 -27.43 -9.24 -20.62
N GLU A 304 -26.45 -8.84 -19.84
CA GLU A 304 -25.58 -9.68 -19.03
C GLU A 304 -25.68 -9.21 -17.57
N VAL A 305 -25.87 -10.14 -16.63
CA VAL A 305 -25.99 -9.86 -15.19
C VAL A 305 -24.75 -10.40 -14.51
N ASP A 306 -24.26 -9.72 -13.47
CA ASP A 306 -23.03 -10.05 -12.75
C ASP A 306 -21.84 -10.39 -13.66
N LYS A 307 -21.60 -9.56 -14.67
CA LYS A 307 -20.53 -9.73 -15.67
C LYS A 307 -19.15 -10.04 -15.06
N ASN A 308 -18.91 -9.56 -13.85
CA ASN A 308 -17.62 -9.69 -13.16
C ASN A 308 -17.55 -10.92 -12.23
N ASN A 309 -18.61 -11.73 -12.16
CA ASN A 309 -18.77 -12.89 -11.27
C ASN A 309 -18.41 -12.54 -9.82
N PHE A 310 -18.96 -11.43 -9.33
CA PHE A 310 -18.77 -11.01 -7.94
C PHE A 310 -19.55 -11.88 -6.97
N PHE A 311 -20.68 -12.40 -7.39
CA PHE A 311 -21.61 -13.14 -6.54
C PHE A 311 -21.57 -14.64 -6.85
N GLN A 312 -21.69 -15.45 -5.80
CA GLN A 312 -21.73 -16.90 -5.92
C GLN A 312 -23.14 -17.37 -6.26
N GLU A 313 -23.28 -18.13 -7.34
CA GLU A 313 -24.54 -18.63 -7.87
C GLU A 313 -24.53 -20.15 -8.10
N GLU A 314 -25.66 -20.75 -8.46
CA GLU A 314 -25.74 -22.19 -8.83
C GLU A 314 -25.07 -22.44 -10.19
N TYR A 315 -25.35 -21.54 -11.15
CA TYR A 315 -24.79 -21.57 -12.50
C TYR A 315 -24.32 -20.17 -12.89
N GLU A 316 -23.09 -20.05 -13.34
CA GLU A 316 -22.46 -18.76 -13.73
C GLU A 316 -22.52 -18.53 -15.25
N ASP A 317 -22.93 -19.53 -16.05
CA ASP A 317 -22.91 -19.46 -17.51
C ASP A 317 -24.26 -19.12 -18.14
N ASN A 318 -25.30 -18.88 -17.32
CA ASN A 318 -26.66 -18.55 -17.75
C ASN A 318 -27.05 -17.07 -17.45
N ASN A 319 -26.13 -16.23 -17.07
CA ASN A 319 -26.33 -14.84 -16.62
C ASN A 319 -26.56 -13.85 -17.76
N TYR A 320 -26.90 -14.28 -18.96
CA TYR A 320 -27.14 -13.40 -20.09
C TYR A 320 -28.34 -13.82 -20.95
N THR A 321 -28.83 -12.86 -21.75
CA THR A 321 -29.81 -13.14 -22.79
C THR A 321 -29.55 -12.28 -24.03
N ALA A 322 -30.01 -12.74 -25.21
CA ALA A 322 -29.88 -12.03 -26.45
C ALA A 322 -31.25 -11.94 -27.19
N VAL A 323 -31.73 -10.76 -27.39
CA VAL A 323 -33.05 -10.50 -27.98
C VAL A 323 -32.92 -9.77 -29.31
N PRO A 324 -33.45 -10.30 -30.44
CA PRO A 324 -33.40 -9.64 -31.74
C PRO A 324 -34.20 -8.35 -31.73
N VAL A 325 -33.64 -7.29 -32.29
CA VAL A 325 -34.27 -5.98 -32.48
C VAL A 325 -33.95 -5.47 -33.89
N THR A 326 -34.93 -4.90 -34.59
CA THR A 326 -34.69 -4.31 -35.92
C THR A 326 -34.75 -2.80 -35.81
N LEU A 327 -33.60 -2.15 -36.03
CA LEU A 327 -33.49 -0.69 -36.09
C LEU A 327 -34.03 -0.19 -37.45
N THR A 328 -34.84 0.84 -37.40
CA THR A 328 -35.53 1.41 -38.58
C THR A 328 -35.48 2.94 -38.64
N MET A 329 -34.99 3.59 -37.60
CA MET A 329 -34.95 5.05 -37.45
C MET A 329 -33.51 5.62 -37.53
N GLN A 330 -32.56 4.81 -37.90
CA GLN A 330 -31.13 5.20 -38.03
C GLN A 330 -30.76 5.53 -39.49
N LEU A 331 -29.48 5.55 -39.82
CA LEU A 331 -29.06 5.80 -41.22
C LEU A 331 -29.56 4.70 -42.17
N ALA A 332 -29.76 5.06 -43.46
CA ALA A 332 -30.15 4.08 -44.45
C ALA A 332 -29.08 3.00 -44.62
N PRO A 333 -29.46 1.72 -44.87
CA PRO A 333 -28.49 0.69 -45.21
C PRO A 333 -27.62 1.09 -46.40
N ASN A 334 -26.33 0.70 -46.38
CA ASN A 334 -25.34 1.06 -47.39
C ASN A 334 -25.15 2.60 -47.57
N SER A 335 -25.30 3.37 -46.51
CA SER A 335 -25.10 4.83 -46.53
C SER A 335 -23.64 5.22 -46.74
N GLY A 336 -22.67 4.31 -46.56
CA GLY A 336 -21.24 4.57 -46.59
C GLY A 336 -20.70 5.38 -45.41
N ALA A 337 -21.43 5.35 -44.27
CA ALA A 337 -20.95 5.99 -43.07
C ALA A 337 -19.59 5.43 -42.66
N LEU A 338 -18.65 6.34 -42.37
CA LEU A 338 -17.29 5.95 -42.01
C LEU A 338 -17.25 5.29 -40.63
N PRO A 339 -16.55 4.16 -40.48
CA PRO A 339 -16.32 3.59 -39.14
C PRO A 339 -15.39 4.48 -38.33
N THR A 340 -15.52 4.36 -37.00
CA THR A 340 -14.67 5.06 -36.05
C THR A 340 -13.69 4.08 -35.40
N ILE A 341 -12.56 4.60 -34.94
CA ILE A 341 -11.63 3.89 -34.02
C ILE A 341 -11.63 4.62 -32.70
N SER A 342 -11.70 3.88 -31.62
CA SER A 342 -11.62 4.40 -30.25
C SER A 342 -10.57 3.63 -29.44
N SER A 343 -10.11 4.23 -28.36
CA SER A 343 -9.28 3.62 -27.33
C SER A 343 -9.76 4.11 -25.96
N ASN A 344 -9.69 3.28 -24.94
CA ASN A 344 -9.94 3.69 -23.55
C ASN A 344 -8.68 4.26 -22.90
N GLU A 345 -7.55 4.21 -23.59
CA GLU A 345 -6.24 4.63 -23.09
C GLU A 345 -5.74 5.84 -23.88
N SER A 346 -4.71 6.48 -23.33
CA SER A 346 -4.04 7.57 -24.00
C SER A 346 -3.49 7.14 -25.37
N ASN A 347 -3.57 8.02 -26.36
CA ASN A 347 -2.89 7.86 -27.63
C ASN A 347 -1.37 8.09 -27.54
N ASN A 348 -0.83 8.41 -26.35
CA ASN A 348 0.58 8.54 -26.06
C ASN A 348 1.10 7.24 -25.43
N LEU A 349 2.00 6.55 -26.15
CA LEU A 349 2.50 5.23 -25.80
C LEU A 349 3.91 5.33 -25.20
N CYS A 350 4.08 4.91 -23.96
CA CYS A 350 5.39 4.76 -23.34
C CYS A 350 6.13 3.53 -23.88
N THR A 351 7.45 3.57 -23.84
CA THR A 351 8.29 2.44 -24.28
C THR A 351 7.92 1.15 -23.52
N GLY A 352 7.56 0.11 -24.29
CA GLY A 352 7.20 -1.21 -23.76
C GLY A 352 5.75 -1.36 -23.33
N GLN A 353 4.94 -0.32 -23.44
CA GLN A 353 3.49 -0.39 -23.27
C GLN A 353 2.78 -0.78 -24.56
N SER A 354 1.52 -1.11 -24.45
CA SER A 354 0.61 -1.36 -25.56
C SER A 354 -0.73 -0.72 -25.29
N VAL A 355 -1.46 -0.37 -26.33
CA VAL A 355 -2.79 0.20 -26.26
C VAL A 355 -3.76 -0.64 -27.12
N GLU A 356 -5.00 -0.75 -26.66
CA GLU A 356 -6.07 -1.40 -27.42
C GLU A 356 -6.83 -0.40 -28.26
N LEU A 357 -6.92 -0.67 -29.56
CA LEU A 357 -7.72 0.07 -30.52
C LEU A 357 -8.92 -0.76 -30.91
N THR A 358 -10.11 -0.20 -30.76
CA THR A 358 -11.38 -0.86 -31.09
C THR A 358 -12.06 -0.10 -32.24
N ALA A 359 -12.34 -0.81 -33.31
CA ALA A 359 -13.13 -0.29 -34.45
C ALA A 359 -14.62 -0.36 -34.09
N SER A 360 -15.41 0.57 -34.66
CA SER A 360 -16.87 0.50 -34.59
C SER A 360 -17.40 -0.85 -35.12
N ALA A 361 -18.55 -1.26 -34.57
CA ALA A 361 -19.08 -2.61 -34.77
C ALA A 361 -19.35 -2.96 -36.23
N GLY A 362 -18.98 -4.18 -36.62
CA GLY A 362 -19.16 -4.74 -37.96
C GLY A 362 -19.15 -6.26 -37.94
N THR A 363 -19.39 -6.85 -39.13
CA THR A 363 -19.30 -8.29 -39.32
C THR A 363 -17.91 -8.74 -39.77
N ASP A 364 -17.16 -7.85 -40.39
CA ASP A 364 -15.82 -8.10 -40.90
C ASP A 364 -14.93 -6.88 -40.69
N TYR A 365 -13.66 -7.12 -40.40
CA TYR A 365 -12.64 -6.11 -40.13
C TYR A 365 -11.37 -6.40 -40.93
N LEU A 366 -10.70 -5.33 -41.31
CA LEU A 366 -9.34 -5.39 -41.88
C LEU A 366 -8.57 -4.13 -41.47
N TRP A 367 -7.67 -4.28 -40.56
CA TRP A 367 -6.79 -3.20 -40.08
C TRP A 367 -5.64 -2.96 -41.08
N SER A 368 -5.10 -1.74 -41.06
CA SER A 368 -3.90 -1.37 -41.83
C SER A 368 -2.68 -2.24 -41.50
N THR A 369 -2.65 -2.89 -40.35
CA THR A 369 -1.64 -3.84 -39.85
C THR A 369 -1.92 -5.27 -40.33
N GLY A 370 -3.12 -5.57 -40.82
CA GLY A 370 -3.52 -6.84 -41.39
C GLY A 370 -4.37 -7.75 -40.53
N GLU A 371 -4.64 -7.33 -39.27
CA GLU A 371 -5.55 -8.05 -38.35
C GLU A 371 -7.01 -7.94 -38.80
N THR A 372 -7.83 -8.92 -38.38
CA THR A 372 -9.24 -9.03 -38.78
C THR A 372 -10.20 -9.12 -37.60
N THR A 373 -9.77 -8.71 -36.41
CA THR A 373 -10.59 -8.63 -35.19
C THR A 373 -11.13 -7.21 -35.00
N GLN A 374 -12.21 -7.05 -34.26
CA GLN A 374 -12.76 -5.72 -33.93
C GLN A 374 -11.75 -4.88 -33.15
N THR A 375 -11.06 -5.52 -32.17
CA THR A 375 -10.04 -4.89 -31.34
C THR A 375 -8.68 -5.46 -31.67
N ILE A 376 -7.68 -4.58 -31.74
CA ILE A 376 -6.27 -4.96 -31.87
C ILE A 376 -5.45 -4.32 -30.77
N THR A 377 -4.35 -4.97 -30.37
CA THR A 377 -3.38 -4.43 -29.44
C THR A 377 -2.17 -3.93 -30.21
N VAL A 378 -1.83 -2.64 -30.08
CA VAL A 378 -0.70 -2.03 -30.76
C VAL A 378 0.35 -1.55 -29.74
N ASN A 379 1.62 -1.69 -30.09
CA ASN A 379 2.77 -1.32 -29.22
C ASN A 379 3.79 -0.45 -29.96
N GLN A 380 3.38 0.16 -31.07
CA GLN A 380 4.20 1.06 -31.84
C GLN A 380 3.43 2.33 -32.17
N ALA A 381 4.13 3.45 -32.24
CA ALA A 381 3.58 4.70 -32.75
C ALA A 381 3.31 4.60 -34.25
N GLY A 382 2.24 5.24 -34.70
CA GLY A 382 1.85 5.24 -36.09
C GLY A 382 0.38 5.58 -36.30
N ASN A 383 -0.04 5.60 -37.56
CA ASN A 383 -1.43 5.80 -37.96
C ASN A 383 -2.09 4.44 -38.25
N TYR A 384 -3.21 4.19 -37.57
CA TYR A 384 -3.99 2.96 -37.67
C TYR A 384 -5.33 3.24 -38.35
N GLU A 385 -5.69 2.44 -39.33
CA GLU A 385 -6.98 2.51 -40.02
C GLU A 385 -7.63 1.13 -40.03
N CYS A 386 -8.96 1.09 -39.97
CA CYS A 386 -9.71 -0.17 -40.04
C CYS A 386 -10.79 -0.08 -41.16
N THR A 387 -10.80 -1.02 -42.08
CA THR A 387 -11.90 -1.25 -43.00
C THR A 387 -12.93 -2.15 -42.31
N VAL A 388 -14.15 -1.65 -42.14
CA VAL A 388 -15.23 -2.35 -41.43
C VAL A 388 -16.37 -2.61 -42.42
N THR A 389 -16.92 -3.81 -42.37
CA THR A 389 -18.17 -4.16 -43.05
C THR A 389 -19.29 -4.28 -42.05
N ASN A 390 -20.36 -3.50 -42.25
CA ASN A 390 -21.57 -3.53 -41.40
C ASN A 390 -22.81 -3.17 -42.25
N TYR A 391 -23.96 -2.89 -41.63
CA TYR A 391 -25.16 -2.52 -42.37
C TYR A 391 -25.04 -1.20 -43.13
N CYS A 392 -24.08 -0.35 -42.83
CA CYS A 392 -23.77 0.87 -43.61
C CYS A 392 -22.96 0.59 -44.88
N GLY A 393 -22.55 -0.63 -45.14
CA GLY A 393 -21.65 -1.05 -46.22
C GLY A 393 -20.24 -1.31 -45.72
N THR A 394 -19.28 -1.36 -46.68
CA THR A 394 -17.85 -1.49 -46.36
C THR A 394 -17.19 -0.14 -46.51
N ALA A 395 -16.54 0.36 -45.46
CA ALA A 395 -15.82 1.63 -45.46
C ALA A 395 -14.55 1.56 -44.59
N THR A 396 -13.57 2.43 -44.87
CA THR A 396 -12.35 2.55 -44.05
C THR A 396 -12.44 3.79 -43.16
N SER A 397 -12.03 3.65 -41.91
CA SER A 397 -12.01 4.74 -40.95
C SER A 397 -11.04 5.86 -41.34
N LEU A 398 -11.16 6.99 -40.65
CA LEU A 398 -10.05 7.95 -40.64
C LEU A 398 -8.88 7.33 -39.84
N PRO A 399 -7.61 7.77 -40.13
CA PRO A 399 -6.45 7.35 -39.37
C PRO A 399 -6.59 7.72 -37.88
N TYR A 400 -6.30 6.76 -37.00
CA TYR A 400 -6.12 6.98 -35.57
C TYR A 400 -4.63 7.05 -35.26
N GLU A 401 -4.15 8.16 -34.71
CA GLU A 401 -2.73 8.40 -34.44
C GLU A 401 -2.33 7.95 -33.05
N ILE A 402 -1.30 7.10 -32.96
CA ILE A 402 -0.62 6.74 -31.73
C ILE A 402 0.76 7.40 -31.72
N ASN A 403 1.04 8.17 -30.68
CA ASN A 403 2.31 8.87 -30.46
C ASN A 403 3.24 8.03 -29.57
N SER A 404 4.56 8.26 -29.69
CA SER A 404 5.55 7.61 -28.82
C SER A 404 6.15 8.62 -27.86
N VAL A 405 6.10 8.31 -26.57
CA VAL A 405 6.76 9.06 -25.51
C VAL A 405 7.92 8.23 -24.96
N VAL A 406 9.15 8.72 -25.15
CA VAL A 406 10.39 8.01 -24.77
C VAL A 406 11.22 8.93 -23.87
N PRO A 407 11.01 8.90 -22.56
CA PRO A 407 11.82 9.68 -21.63
C PRO A 407 13.30 9.29 -21.70
N SER A 408 14.18 10.28 -21.71
CA SER A 408 15.61 10.02 -21.65
C SER A 408 16.02 9.66 -20.23
N PRO A 409 16.86 8.61 -20.03
CA PRO A 409 17.38 8.30 -18.70
C PRO A 409 18.15 9.48 -18.10
N PRO A 410 18.14 9.65 -16.76
CA PRO A 410 18.87 10.74 -16.13
C PRO A 410 20.37 10.57 -16.29
N THR A 411 21.08 11.69 -16.31
CA THR A 411 22.55 11.71 -16.25
C THR A 411 22.99 11.67 -14.79
N VAL A 412 23.79 10.68 -14.41
CA VAL A 412 24.25 10.42 -13.03
C VAL A 412 25.75 10.25 -12.99
N THR A 413 26.36 10.44 -11.82
CA THR A 413 27.78 10.20 -11.58
C THR A 413 27.98 9.22 -10.42
N ASN A 414 28.90 8.25 -10.60
CA ASN A 414 29.30 7.37 -9.52
C ASN A 414 30.11 8.13 -8.46
N ALA A 415 30.05 7.67 -7.24
CA ALA A 415 30.78 8.23 -6.12
C ALA A 415 31.78 7.21 -5.52
N GLU A 416 32.84 7.73 -4.89
CA GLU A 416 33.74 6.94 -4.06
C GLU A 416 33.83 7.59 -2.68
N ILE A 417 33.59 6.83 -1.63
CA ILE A 417 33.59 7.32 -0.25
C ILE A 417 34.31 6.37 0.70
N CYS A 418 34.71 6.88 1.83
CA CYS A 418 35.25 6.05 2.90
C CYS A 418 34.15 5.31 3.66
N PRO A 419 34.42 4.08 4.18
CA PRO A 419 33.51 3.40 5.09
C PRO A 419 33.10 4.29 6.28
N GLY A 420 31.83 4.25 6.68
CA GLY A 420 31.33 5.09 7.76
C GLY A 420 30.88 6.49 7.35
N ASN A 421 30.97 6.86 6.08
CA ASN A 421 30.53 8.15 5.55
C ASN A 421 29.25 8.03 4.71
N SER A 422 28.63 9.17 4.44
CA SER A 422 27.50 9.32 3.52
C SER A 422 27.89 10.19 2.33
N VAL A 423 27.14 10.06 1.23
CA VAL A 423 27.29 10.92 0.05
C VAL A 423 25.92 11.35 -0.46
N THR A 424 25.83 12.53 -1.00
CA THR A 424 24.68 12.98 -1.78
C THR A 424 24.92 12.66 -3.24
N LEU A 425 24.08 11.81 -3.82
CA LEU A 425 24.06 11.49 -5.23
C LEU A 425 23.24 12.55 -5.97
N GLU A 426 23.68 12.92 -7.16
CA GLU A 426 23.04 13.92 -8.01
C GLU A 426 22.64 13.29 -9.34
N ALA A 427 21.44 13.64 -9.82
CA ALA A 427 20.96 13.27 -11.14
C ALA A 427 20.37 14.47 -11.87
N THR A 428 20.59 14.52 -13.19
CA THR A 428 20.03 15.57 -14.06
C THR A 428 19.14 14.92 -15.12
N SER A 429 17.91 15.36 -15.24
CA SER A 429 16.92 14.88 -16.21
C SER A 429 16.02 16.00 -16.73
N SER A 430 15.17 15.70 -17.70
CA SER A 430 14.10 16.58 -18.23
C SER A 430 12.88 16.63 -17.31
N GLY A 431 12.56 15.50 -16.66
CA GLY A 431 11.42 15.34 -15.77
C GLY A 431 11.82 15.06 -14.32
N GLU A 432 10.95 14.42 -13.59
CA GLU A 432 11.15 14.08 -12.19
C GLU A 432 12.05 12.85 -12.04
N VAL A 433 13.06 12.93 -11.17
CA VAL A 433 13.97 11.80 -10.88
C VAL A 433 13.43 11.01 -9.71
N GLU A 434 13.35 9.69 -9.91
CA GLU A 434 13.03 8.72 -8.85
C GLU A 434 14.27 7.86 -8.55
N TRP A 435 14.57 7.68 -7.26
CA TRP A 435 15.71 6.90 -6.78
C TRP A 435 15.24 5.58 -6.17
N PHE A 436 15.98 4.50 -6.49
CA PHE A 436 15.64 3.15 -6.03
C PHE A 436 16.86 2.48 -5.39
N ASP A 437 16.58 1.58 -4.44
CA ASP A 437 17.59 0.67 -3.89
C ASP A 437 17.87 -0.51 -4.86
N ASP A 438 18.80 -1.38 -4.48
CA ASP A 438 19.19 -2.58 -5.25
C ASP A 438 18.08 -3.65 -5.33
N ASN A 439 17.02 -3.54 -4.55
CA ASN A 439 15.83 -4.40 -4.60
C ASN A 439 14.71 -3.81 -5.48
N GLY A 440 14.91 -2.62 -6.02
CA GLY A 440 13.91 -1.90 -6.82
C GLY A 440 12.87 -1.14 -6.00
N THR A 441 13.14 -0.90 -4.70
CA THR A 441 12.23 -0.12 -3.85
C THR A 441 12.49 1.37 -4.05
N LEU A 442 11.44 2.16 -4.27
CA LEU A 442 11.52 3.62 -4.34
C LEU A 442 11.94 4.19 -2.98
N ILE A 443 13.05 4.94 -2.94
CA ILE A 443 13.64 5.49 -1.72
C ILE A 443 13.62 7.02 -1.67
N SER A 444 13.55 7.70 -2.81
CA SER A 444 13.48 9.16 -2.87
C SER A 444 12.98 9.65 -4.23
N ILE A 445 12.43 10.86 -4.24
CA ILE A 445 12.06 11.60 -5.45
C ILE A 445 12.78 12.95 -5.42
N GLY A 446 13.32 13.36 -6.56
CA GLY A 446 14.04 14.62 -6.75
C GLY A 446 15.44 14.46 -7.33
N SER A 447 16.07 15.59 -7.68
CA SER A 447 17.38 15.62 -8.37
C SER A 447 18.56 15.14 -7.53
N SER A 448 18.37 14.89 -6.23
CA SER A 448 19.43 14.42 -5.34
C SER A 448 18.92 13.44 -4.29
N TYR A 449 19.82 12.53 -3.86
CA TYR A 449 19.56 11.55 -2.81
C TYR A 449 20.76 11.42 -1.87
N ASN A 450 20.54 11.54 -0.56
CA ASN A 450 21.56 11.28 0.45
C ASN A 450 21.50 9.81 0.90
N THR A 451 22.62 9.11 0.73
CA THR A 451 22.69 7.65 0.96
C THR A 451 22.58 7.25 2.44
N GLY A 452 22.74 8.20 3.40
CA GLY A 452 23.04 7.85 4.77
C GLY A 452 24.43 7.22 4.90
N ILE A 453 24.77 6.71 6.08
CA ILE A 453 26.09 6.11 6.36
C ILE A 453 26.21 4.75 5.67
N LEU A 454 27.27 4.58 4.88
CA LEU A 454 27.58 3.34 4.16
C LEU A 454 28.87 2.72 4.66
N ASN A 455 28.88 1.39 4.78
CA ASN A 455 30.07 0.60 5.15
C ASN A 455 30.52 -0.35 4.04
N ASN A 456 29.72 -0.51 2.99
CA ASN A 456 30.00 -1.36 1.83
C ASN A 456 29.62 -0.64 0.55
N SER A 457 30.29 -0.99 -0.55
CA SER A 457 29.89 -0.51 -1.87
C SER A 457 28.43 -0.89 -2.16
N THR A 458 27.66 0.06 -2.64
CA THR A 458 26.22 -0.07 -2.85
C THR A 458 25.86 0.51 -4.21
N THR A 459 24.93 -0.14 -4.91
CA THR A 459 24.38 0.37 -6.16
C THR A 459 22.97 0.90 -5.91
N TYR A 460 22.71 2.10 -6.34
CA TYR A 460 21.39 2.71 -6.43
C TYR A 460 20.98 2.81 -7.89
N TYR A 461 19.74 3.04 -8.15
CA TYR A 461 19.23 3.25 -9.51
C TYR A 461 18.41 4.53 -9.56
N ALA A 462 18.49 5.21 -10.68
CA ALA A 462 17.69 6.39 -10.94
C ALA A 462 16.97 6.25 -12.28
N ASN A 463 15.71 6.67 -12.37
CA ASN A 463 14.99 6.88 -13.62
C ASN A 463 14.54 8.34 -13.74
N ASN A 464 14.02 8.67 -14.89
CA ASN A 464 13.34 9.93 -15.21
C ASN A 464 11.88 9.63 -15.49
N THR A 465 10.97 10.37 -14.87
CA THR A 465 9.53 10.34 -15.16
C THR A 465 9.14 11.65 -15.82
N ASP A 466 8.79 11.57 -17.11
CA ASP A 466 8.24 12.70 -17.87
C ASP A 466 6.70 12.63 -17.85
N TYR A 467 6.07 13.77 -17.64
CA TYR A 467 4.63 13.95 -17.75
C TYR A 467 4.26 14.33 -19.18
N TYR A 468 3.15 13.81 -19.68
CA TYR A 468 2.62 14.21 -20.96
C TYR A 468 1.16 14.61 -20.84
N THR A 469 0.75 15.55 -21.69
CA THR A 469 -0.64 16.00 -21.75
C THR A 469 -1.43 15.14 -22.72
N ASN A 470 -2.65 14.76 -22.31
CA ASN A 470 -3.65 14.16 -23.19
C ASN A 470 -4.59 15.24 -23.71
N THR A 471 -4.83 15.25 -25.01
CA THR A 471 -5.88 16.09 -25.61
C THR A 471 -7.17 15.27 -25.69
N LEU A 472 -8.20 15.74 -25.02
CA LEU A 472 -9.52 15.12 -24.99
C LEU A 472 -10.56 16.11 -25.51
N TYR A 473 -11.69 15.62 -26.04
CA TYR A 473 -12.74 16.47 -26.56
C TYR A 473 -14.07 16.15 -25.89
N ALA A 474 -14.72 17.17 -25.30
CA ALA A 474 -16.04 16.98 -24.71
C ALA A 474 -17.15 17.24 -25.73
N GLU A 475 -18.14 16.36 -25.74
CA GLU A 475 -19.38 16.61 -26.48
C GLU A 475 -20.18 17.79 -25.88
N PRO A 476 -21.07 18.42 -26.67
CA PRO A 476 -21.39 18.13 -28.07
C PRO A 476 -20.37 18.75 -29.04
N HIS A 477 -19.90 17.98 -30.00
CA HIS A 477 -18.85 18.45 -30.93
C HIS A 477 -19.35 19.52 -31.94
N THR A 478 -20.66 19.68 -32.13
CA THR A 478 -21.24 20.69 -33.00
C THR A 478 -22.56 21.21 -32.48
N ASN A 479 -23.05 22.28 -33.08
CA ASN A 479 -24.39 22.81 -32.81
C ASN A 479 -25.56 21.98 -33.42
N GLY A 480 -25.26 20.82 -33.96
CA GLY A 480 -26.22 19.93 -34.62
C GLY A 480 -27.07 19.07 -33.70
N ILE A 481 -26.94 19.20 -32.37
CA ILE A 481 -27.63 18.38 -31.38
C ILE A 481 -29.14 18.65 -31.26
N GLY A 482 -29.69 19.65 -31.98
CA GLY A 482 -31.09 19.98 -32.01
C GLY A 482 -31.40 21.38 -32.53
N GLY A 483 -32.65 21.79 -32.40
CA GLY A 483 -33.07 23.12 -32.80
C GLY A 483 -32.41 24.22 -31.98
N GLY A 484 -32.18 25.37 -32.60
CA GLY A 484 -31.54 26.47 -31.91
C GLY A 484 -31.63 27.79 -32.64
N GLY A 485 -30.83 28.75 -32.18
CA GLY A 485 -30.77 30.08 -32.79
C GLY A 485 -29.77 30.99 -32.10
N TYR A 486 -29.49 32.09 -32.77
CA TYR A 486 -28.53 33.06 -32.24
C TYR A 486 -29.16 33.90 -31.13
N LEU A 487 -28.39 34.10 -30.06
CA LEU A 487 -28.83 34.78 -28.85
C LEU A 487 -27.79 35.84 -28.43
N THR A 488 -28.23 36.99 -27.93
CA THR A 488 -27.42 38.13 -27.54
C THR A 488 -27.33 38.34 -26.02
N SER A 489 -27.77 37.37 -25.21
CA SER A 489 -27.67 37.46 -23.75
C SER A 489 -26.49 36.70 -23.22
N THR A 490 -25.91 37.18 -22.11
CA THR A 490 -24.81 36.51 -21.39
C THR A 490 -25.29 35.21 -20.77
N GLN A 491 -24.76 34.11 -21.23
CA GLN A 491 -25.09 32.73 -20.79
C GLN A 491 -23.88 31.83 -20.97
N GLY A 492 -23.95 30.63 -20.39
CA GLY A 492 -22.90 29.62 -20.45
C GLY A 492 -23.35 28.25 -20.03
N ASN A 493 -22.39 27.36 -19.88
CA ASN A 493 -22.61 25.98 -19.43
C ASN A 493 -21.99 25.78 -18.04
N ILE A 494 -22.65 24.96 -17.23
CA ILE A 494 -22.21 24.57 -15.89
C ILE A 494 -21.55 23.19 -15.97
N PHE A 495 -20.40 23.03 -15.31
CA PHE A 495 -19.65 21.78 -15.36
C PHE A 495 -18.93 21.48 -14.06
N HIS A 496 -18.59 20.21 -13.86
CA HIS A 496 -17.74 19.71 -12.78
C HIS A 496 -16.38 19.36 -13.34
N ALA A 497 -15.29 19.68 -12.63
CA ALA A 497 -13.92 19.27 -12.91
C ALA A 497 -13.49 18.26 -11.83
N TYR A 498 -13.26 17.01 -12.20
CA TYR A 498 -12.87 15.93 -11.29
C TYR A 498 -11.35 15.91 -11.09
N VAL A 499 -10.60 16.38 -12.07
CA VAL A 499 -9.15 16.64 -12.03
C VAL A 499 -8.88 18.06 -12.51
N GLY A 500 -7.72 18.63 -12.17
CA GLY A 500 -7.25 19.89 -12.76
C GLY A 500 -6.90 19.67 -14.24
N PHE A 501 -7.32 20.57 -15.13
CA PHE A 501 -7.02 20.50 -16.54
C PHE A 501 -6.90 21.89 -17.18
N THR A 502 -6.33 21.97 -18.38
CA THR A 502 -6.41 23.19 -19.19
C THR A 502 -7.54 23.04 -20.21
N LEU A 503 -8.52 23.95 -20.17
CA LEU A 503 -9.50 24.10 -21.26
C LEU A 503 -8.84 24.90 -22.37
N GLU A 504 -8.27 24.18 -23.34
CA GLU A 504 -7.44 24.78 -24.39
C GLU A 504 -8.27 25.58 -25.36
N SER A 505 -9.38 25.02 -25.84
CA SER A 505 -10.22 25.71 -26.82
C SER A 505 -11.67 25.23 -26.81
N ALA A 506 -12.57 26.00 -27.43
CA ALA A 506 -13.95 25.61 -27.70
C ALA A 506 -14.42 26.13 -29.06
N LEU A 507 -15.35 25.42 -29.71
CA LEU A 507 -15.97 25.80 -30.96
C LEU A 507 -17.18 26.72 -30.70
N VAL A 508 -17.23 27.87 -31.34
CA VAL A 508 -18.37 28.81 -31.28
C VAL A 508 -18.97 29.07 -32.66
N TYR A 509 -20.22 29.44 -32.71
CA TYR A 509 -20.92 29.84 -33.93
C TYR A 509 -21.47 31.25 -33.76
N ALA A 510 -20.94 32.24 -34.49
CA ALA A 510 -21.38 33.64 -34.44
C ALA A 510 -22.23 34.01 -35.64
N LEU A 511 -23.35 34.75 -35.44
CA LEU A 511 -24.15 35.24 -36.58
C LEU A 511 -23.38 36.27 -37.39
N ASN A 512 -22.75 37.20 -36.73
CA ASN A 512 -21.85 38.19 -37.30
C ASN A 512 -20.51 38.15 -36.59
N GLY A 513 -19.42 38.52 -37.31
CA GLY A 513 -18.10 38.63 -36.67
C GLY A 513 -18.05 39.75 -35.66
N GLY A 514 -17.18 39.67 -34.65
CA GLY A 514 -16.97 40.64 -33.61
C GLY A 514 -16.27 40.08 -32.40
N ASP A 515 -16.08 40.91 -31.40
CA ASP A 515 -15.43 40.52 -30.14
C ASP A 515 -16.39 39.77 -29.22
N ILE A 516 -15.88 38.68 -28.61
CA ILE A 516 -16.52 37.96 -27.53
C ILE A 516 -15.60 37.98 -26.29
N THR A 517 -16.19 38.14 -25.11
CA THR A 517 -15.48 37.93 -23.85
C THR A 517 -16.01 36.65 -23.21
N ILE A 518 -15.10 35.75 -22.90
CA ILE A 518 -15.39 34.45 -22.31
C ILE A 518 -14.73 34.42 -20.94
N GLU A 519 -15.46 33.99 -19.94
CA GLU A 519 -15.00 33.91 -18.55
C GLU A 519 -15.26 32.52 -17.98
N LEU A 520 -14.31 32.03 -17.20
CA LEU A 520 -14.44 30.87 -16.33
C LEU A 520 -14.75 31.36 -14.91
N HIS A 521 -15.84 30.89 -14.34
CA HIS A 521 -16.25 31.24 -12.98
C HIS A 521 -16.25 30.03 -12.05
N GLU A 522 -15.97 30.27 -10.76
CA GLU A 522 -16.33 29.34 -9.70
C GLU A 522 -17.83 29.36 -9.42
N SER A 523 -18.31 28.37 -8.65
CA SER A 523 -19.71 28.22 -8.27
C SER A 523 -20.30 29.43 -7.49
N ASP A 524 -19.45 30.26 -6.88
CA ASP A 524 -19.85 31.50 -6.19
C ASP A 524 -19.88 32.74 -7.10
N GLY A 525 -19.53 32.58 -8.39
CA GLY A 525 -19.43 33.64 -9.36
C GLY A 525 -18.09 34.35 -9.41
N THR A 526 -17.08 33.89 -8.69
CA THR A 526 -15.72 34.43 -8.77
C THR A 526 -15.11 34.11 -10.13
N VAL A 527 -14.61 35.13 -10.84
CA VAL A 527 -13.93 34.96 -12.12
C VAL A 527 -12.53 34.37 -11.87
N LEU A 528 -12.26 33.19 -12.41
CA LEU A 528 -10.95 32.53 -12.39
C LEU A 528 -10.09 33.00 -13.56
N GLU A 529 -10.66 32.94 -14.77
CA GLU A 529 -9.98 33.29 -16.02
C GLU A 529 -10.90 34.10 -16.93
N SER A 530 -10.32 34.92 -17.79
CA SER A 530 -11.07 35.75 -18.73
C SER A 530 -10.26 36.04 -19.98
N ILE A 531 -10.89 35.92 -21.15
CA ILE A 531 -10.28 36.27 -22.45
C ILE A 531 -11.27 37.02 -23.33
N THR A 532 -10.76 37.99 -24.09
CA THR A 532 -11.53 38.63 -25.16
C THR A 532 -10.87 38.35 -26.51
N VAL A 533 -11.64 37.76 -27.42
CA VAL A 533 -11.17 37.37 -28.75
C VAL A 533 -12.13 37.85 -29.84
N THR A 534 -11.60 38.15 -31.02
CA THR A 534 -12.41 38.46 -32.20
C THR A 534 -12.71 37.23 -33.00
N VAL A 535 -13.99 36.91 -33.22
CA VAL A 535 -14.46 35.77 -34.01
C VAL A 535 -15.04 36.23 -35.35
N PRO A 536 -14.87 35.45 -36.44
CA PRO A 536 -15.57 35.68 -37.71
C PRO A 536 -17.03 35.28 -37.62
N ALA A 537 -17.84 35.64 -38.61
CA ALA A 537 -19.17 35.09 -38.77
C ALA A 537 -19.10 33.59 -39.13
N GLY A 538 -20.00 32.76 -38.59
CA GLY A 538 -20.02 31.31 -38.77
C GLY A 538 -19.32 30.57 -37.65
N ALA A 539 -18.85 29.35 -37.94
CA ALA A 539 -18.14 28.51 -37.00
C ALA A 539 -16.67 28.94 -36.86
N SER A 540 -16.16 29.02 -35.65
CA SER A 540 -14.73 29.22 -35.37
C SER A 540 -14.33 28.62 -34.03
N ARG A 541 -13.15 28.03 -33.97
CA ARG A 541 -12.55 27.56 -32.69
C ARG A 541 -11.87 28.74 -32.01
N VAL A 542 -12.12 28.88 -30.72
CA VAL A 542 -11.58 29.96 -29.88
C VAL A 542 -10.58 29.33 -28.91
N GLN A 543 -9.33 29.82 -28.97
CA GLN A 543 -8.33 29.45 -28.01
C GLN A 543 -8.64 30.13 -26.67
N LEU A 544 -8.61 29.37 -25.59
CA LEU A 544 -8.94 29.81 -24.23
C LEU A 544 -7.73 29.75 -23.32
N ASP A 545 -7.03 28.63 -23.31
CA ASP A 545 -5.87 28.30 -22.43
C ASP A 545 -6.19 28.49 -20.93
N PHE A 546 -7.43 28.21 -20.51
CA PHE A 546 -7.90 28.41 -19.14
C PHE A 546 -7.46 27.27 -18.23
N ALA A 547 -6.76 27.62 -17.13
CA ALA A 547 -6.47 26.66 -16.07
C ALA A 547 -7.71 26.40 -15.22
N VAL A 548 -8.28 25.20 -15.29
CA VAL A 548 -9.49 24.80 -14.56
C VAL A 548 -9.08 23.99 -13.34
N PRO A 549 -9.31 24.50 -12.11
CA PRO A 549 -9.06 23.74 -10.89
C PRO A 549 -10.12 22.66 -10.66
N VAL A 550 -9.81 21.67 -9.83
CA VAL A 550 -10.81 20.69 -9.35
C VAL A 550 -11.94 21.44 -8.64
N GLY A 551 -13.20 21.15 -9.01
CA GLY A 551 -14.35 21.77 -8.39
C GLY A 551 -15.67 21.37 -9.04
N TYR A 552 -16.76 21.75 -8.38
CA TYR A 552 -18.12 21.50 -8.84
C TYR A 552 -18.78 22.82 -9.21
N ASP A 553 -19.71 22.74 -10.20
CA ASP A 553 -20.51 23.88 -10.65
C ASP A 553 -19.70 25.10 -11.15
N HIS A 554 -18.56 24.82 -11.76
CA HIS A 554 -17.87 25.87 -12.56
C HIS A 554 -18.75 26.32 -13.71
N GLU A 555 -18.61 27.55 -14.13
CA GLU A 555 -19.36 28.09 -15.27
C GLU A 555 -18.40 28.61 -16.35
N LEU A 556 -18.59 28.18 -17.60
CA LEU A 556 -17.98 28.78 -18.78
C LEU A 556 -19.01 29.69 -19.45
N VAL A 557 -18.80 31.00 -19.37
CA VAL A 557 -19.81 32.02 -19.69
C VAL A 557 -19.30 32.99 -20.76
N ALA A 558 -20.15 33.35 -21.74
CA ALA A 558 -19.90 34.50 -22.60
C ALA A 558 -20.49 35.76 -21.95
N THR A 559 -19.64 36.67 -21.48
CA THR A 559 -20.03 37.91 -20.80
C THR A 559 -20.16 39.10 -21.77
N SER A 560 -19.53 39.06 -22.96
CA SER A 560 -19.75 39.95 -24.07
C SER A 560 -19.90 39.15 -25.37
N LEU A 561 -20.80 39.58 -26.23
CA LEU A 561 -21.13 38.85 -27.47
C LEU A 561 -21.08 39.78 -28.69
N PRO A 562 -20.73 39.25 -29.88
CA PRO A 562 -20.74 39.99 -31.14
C PRO A 562 -22.15 40.39 -31.54
N SER A 563 -22.23 41.35 -32.47
CA SER A 563 -23.52 41.78 -33.04
C SER A 563 -24.27 40.59 -33.64
N GLY A 564 -25.52 40.38 -33.19
CA GLY A 564 -26.35 39.22 -33.60
C GLY A 564 -26.16 37.98 -32.74
N GLY A 565 -25.13 37.96 -31.82
CA GLY A 565 -24.95 36.93 -30.81
C GLY A 565 -24.30 35.64 -31.27
N LEU A 566 -24.25 34.69 -30.37
CA LEU A 566 -23.78 33.33 -30.58
C LEU A 566 -24.94 32.33 -30.66
N TYR A 567 -24.70 31.23 -31.36
CA TYR A 567 -25.68 30.14 -31.50
C TYR A 567 -25.82 29.36 -30.21
N ARG A 568 -27.04 29.07 -29.81
CA ARG A 568 -27.36 28.13 -28.76
C ARG A 568 -28.36 27.10 -29.25
N ASN A 569 -28.34 25.89 -28.71
CA ASN A 569 -29.43 24.95 -28.87
C ASN A 569 -30.51 25.26 -27.79
N ASN A 570 -31.77 25.29 -28.19
CA ASN A 570 -32.89 25.58 -27.31
C ASN A 570 -33.78 24.38 -27.02
N ASN A 571 -33.34 23.21 -27.48
CA ASN A 571 -33.88 21.89 -27.17
C ASN A 571 -32.77 20.85 -27.41
N SER A 572 -33.01 19.63 -26.95
CA SER A 572 -32.14 18.46 -27.20
C SER A 572 -30.75 18.50 -26.54
N ALA A 573 -30.51 19.37 -25.56
CA ALA A 573 -29.36 19.22 -24.71
C ALA A 573 -29.55 18.02 -23.76
N THR A 574 -28.61 17.09 -23.77
CA THR A 574 -28.67 15.82 -23.00
C THR A 574 -27.59 15.77 -21.94
N PHE A 575 -27.66 16.67 -20.97
CA PHE A 575 -26.72 16.65 -19.87
C PHE A 575 -26.83 15.36 -19.04
N PRO A 576 -25.69 14.86 -18.46
CA PRO A 576 -24.36 15.39 -18.59
C PRO A 576 -23.65 14.98 -19.89
N TYR A 577 -22.74 15.84 -20.39
CA TYR A 577 -21.72 15.47 -21.37
C TYR A 577 -20.42 15.22 -20.63
N VAL A 578 -19.86 14.01 -20.73
CA VAL A 578 -18.83 13.52 -19.83
C VAL A 578 -17.55 13.20 -20.60
N ILE A 579 -16.41 13.68 -20.08
CA ILE A 579 -15.11 13.02 -20.28
C ILE A 579 -14.87 12.29 -18.95
N GLU A 580 -14.85 10.95 -19.01
CA GLU A 580 -14.78 10.10 -17.81
C GLU A 580 -13.55 10.46 -16.94
N ASP A 581 -13.74 10.55 -15.64
CA ASP A 581 -12.76 10.95 -14.61
C ASP A 581 -12.12 12.36 -14.79
N VAL A 582 -12.51 13.14 -15.82
CA VAL A 582 -11.95 14.46 -16.09
C VAL A 582 -12.98 15.57 -15.85
N LEU A 583 -14.06 15.57 -16.58
CA LEU A 583 -15.10 16.60 -16.45
C LEU A 583 -16.50 16.09 -16.80
N SER A 584 -17.51 16.77 -16.30
CA SER A 584 -18.91 16.56 -16.67
C SER A 584 -19.60 17.90 -16.88
N ILE A 585 -20.06 18.20 -18.07
CA ILE A 585 -20.91 19.37 -18.36
C ILE A 585 -22.32 18.99 -17.92
N VAL A 586 -22.80 19.54 -16.83
CA VAL A 586 -24.01 19.09 -16.11
C VAL A 586 -25.24 19.96 -16.36
N GLY A 587 -25.07 21.14 -16.96
CA GLY A 587 -26.18 22.03 -17.15
C GLY A 587 -25.81 23.33 -17.86
N ALA A 588 -26.72 24.27 -17.84
CA ALA A 588 -26.53 25.60 -18.37
C ALA A 588 -27.05 26.67 -17.41
N THR A 589 -26.49 27.87 -17.47
CA THR A 589 -26.74 28.99 -16.54
C THR A 589 -28.22 29.46 -16.51
N SER A 590 -29.02 29.11 -17.50
CA SER A 590 -30.40 29.60 -17.61
C SER A 590 -31.46 28.50 -17.68
N SER A 591 -31.19 27.36 -18.29
CA SER A 591 -32.18 26.30 -18.47
C SER A 591 -31.49 24.97 -18.75
N SER A 592 -31.90 23.93 -18.03
CA SER A 592 -31.40 22.58 -18.19
C SER A 592 -31.72 21.92 -19.56
N SER A 593 -32.52 22.58 -20.40
CA SER A 593 -32.85 22.07 -21.73
C SER A 593 -32.04 22.78 -22.83
N TYR A 594 -31.18 23.71 -22.49
CA TYR A 594 -30.46 24.53 -23.44
C TYR A 594 -28.96 24.27 -23.36
N TYR A 595 -28.28 24.28 -24.52
CA TYR A 595 -26.83 24.24 -24.58
C TYR A 595 -26.30 25.55 -25.16
N TYR A 596 -25.41 26.26 -24.44
CA TYR A 596 -25.00 27.58 -24.81
C TYR A 596 -23.58 27.60 -25.37
N TYR A 597 -23.42 28.15 -26.56
CA TYR A 597 -22.29 28.78 -27.22
C TYR A 597 -21.03 27.93 -27.44
N PHE A 598 -20.60 27.12 -26.47
CA PHE A 598 -19.29 26.48 -26.44
C PHE A 598 -19.41 25.00 -26.73
N TYR A 599 -19.06 24.60 -27.95
CA TYR A 599 -19.11 23.22 -28.42
C TYR A 599 -17.71 22.65 -28.52
N ASP A 600 -17.57 21.32 -28.55
CA ASP A 600 -16.32 20.62 -28.84
C ASP A 600 -15.17 21.16 -28.00
N TRP A 601 -15.33 21.09 -26.66
CA TRP A 601 -14.32 21.55 -25.73
C TRP A 601 -13.06 20.74 -25.89
N GLU A 602 -11.94 21.37 -26.14
CA GLU A 602 -10.63 20.76 -26.20
C GLU A 602 -9.97 20.89 -24.84
N VAL A 603 -9.69 19.76 -24.21
CA VAL A 603 -9.24 19.65 -22.82
C VAL A 603 -7.87 18.99 -22.79
N LEU A 604 -6.90 19.62 -22.16
CA LEU A 604 -5.58 19.05 -21.92
C LEU A 604 -5.49 18.60 -20.44
N THR A 605 -5.17 17.33 -20.24
CA THR A 605 -4.92 16.79 -18.88
C THR A 605 -3.48 16.31 -18.76
N GLU A 606 -2.86 16.55 -17.58
CA GLU A 606 -1.54 16.02 -17.23
C GLU A 606 -1.70 14.63 -16.60
N ASN A 607 -2.33 13.69 -17.29
CA ASN A 607 -2.72 12.41 -16.70
C ASN A 607 -1.85 11.23 -17.11
N GLY A 608 -0.82 11.44 -17.91
CA GLY A 608 0.07 10.38 -18.35
C GLY A 608 1.50 10.60 -17.87
N THR A 609 2.11 9.54 -17.36
CA THR A 609 3.54 9.52 -17.04
C THR A 609 4.24 8.43 -17.81
N CYS A 610 5.39 8.74 -18.38
CA CYS A 610 6.29 7.74 -18.92
C CYS A 610 7.60 7.77 -18.14
N THR A 611 8.08 6.59 -17.76
CA THR A 611 9.36 6.45 -17.06
C THR A 611 10.44 5.94 -18.01
N SER A 612 11.66 6.47 -17.87
CA SER A 612 12.82 5.97 -18.57
C SER A 612 13.31 4.62 -18.02
N SER A 613 14.23 3.98 -18.72
CA SER A 613 15.02 2.90 -18.11
C SER A 613 15.85 3.42 -16.94
N GLN A 614 16.01 2.57 -15.92
CA GLN A 614 16.85 2.86 -14.77
C GLN A 614 18.34 2.89 -15.14
N VAL A 615 19.08 3.84 -14.56
CA VAL A 615 20.52 3.97 -14.68
C VAL A 615 21.18 3.63 -13.33
N PRO A 616 22.17 2.72 -13.30
CA PRO A 616 22.84 2.40 -12.04
C PRO A 616 23.78 3.55 -11.61
N VAL A 617 23.78 3.83 -10.31
CA VAL A 617 24.65 4.80 -9.63
C VAL A 617 25.44 4.05 -8.56
N ILE A 618 26.72 3.85 -8.82
CA ILE A 618 27.56 3.03 -7.97
C ILE A 618 28.29 3.92 -6.96
N VAL A 619 28.12 3.61 -5.69
CA VAL A 619 28.94 4.17 -4.61
C VAL A 619 29.99 3.14 -4.24
N ASN A 620 31.23 3.41 -4.62
CA ASN A 620 32.35 2.56 -4.28
C ASN A 620 32.89 2.92 -2.90
N MET A 621 33.33 1.89 -2.15
CA MET A 621 34.10 2.13 -0.94
C MET A 621 35.57 2.27 -1.29
N ALA A 622 36.16 3.36 -0.89
CA ALA A 622 37.63 3.48 -0.87
C ALA A 622 38.24 2.38 0.06
N PRO A 623 39.43 1.89 -0.24
CA PRO A 623 40.09 0.92 0.62
C PRO A 623 40.16 1.42 2.06
N ASN A 624 39.90 0.54 3.01
CA ASN A 624 40.07 0.87 4.43
C ASN A 624 41.55 1.18 4.69
N ILE A 625 41.80 2.26 5.40
CA ILE A 625 43.18 2.61 5.79
C ILE A 625 43.50 1.89 7.10
N ASP A 626 44.49 1.02 7.07
CA ASP A 626 44.98 0.34 8.27
C ASP A 626 45.56 1.38 9.26
N ASP A 627 45.37 1.11 10.53
CA ASP A 627 45.92 1.93 11.60
C ASP A 627 47.40 1.97 11.53
N PRO A 628 48.02 3.14 11.76
CA PRO A 628 49.49 3.23 11.78
C PRO A 628 50.08 2.35 12.88
N VAL A 629 51.15 1.62 12.54
CA VAL A 629 51.97 0.92 13.52
C VAL A 629 52.91 1.91 14.17
N VAL A 630 52.87 2.03 15.46
CA VAL A 630 53.49 3.10 16.22
C VAL A 630 54.60 2.60 17.14
N SER A 631 55.56 3.46 17.41
CA SER A 631 56.59 3.27 18.44
C SER A 631 56.74 4.55 19.25
N GLY A 632 56.48 4.43 20.52
CA GLY A 632 56.74 5.48 21.50
C GLY A 632 58.22 5.61 21.82
N ASP A 633 58.57 6.54 22.68
CA ASP A 633 59.94 6.79 23.13
C ASP A 633 59.96 7.04 24.65
N ILE A 634 61.11 6.72 25.25
CA ILE A 634 61.32 6.89 26.69
C ILE A 634 62.40 7.96 26.94
N VAL A 635 62.04 8.97 27.68
CA VAL A 635 62.90 10.10 28.01
C VAL A 635 63.17 10.14 29.51
N CYS A 636 64.41 10.35 29.88
CA CYS A 636 64.83 10.43 31.28
C CYS A 636 64.47 11.82 31.88
N ASN A 637 63.77 11.85 32.98
CA ASN A 637 63.37 13.02 33.79
C ASN A 637 62.62 14.14 33.01
N SER A 638 63.21 14.66 31.97
CA SER A 638 62.58 15.65 31.06
C SER A 638 63.41 15.73 29.77
N GLY A 639 62.73 15.93 28.64
CA GLY A 639 63.37 16.06 27.32
C GLY A 639 62.36 15.95 26.20
N SER A 640 62.83 15.94 24.98
CA SER A 640 61.98 15.68 23.82
C SER A 640 62.06 14.21 23.43
N ALA A 641 60.92 13.60 23.20
CA ALA A 641 60.80 12.23 22.70
C ALA A 641 60.71 12.22 21.16
N ASN A 642 61.28 11.16 20.56
CA ASN A 642 61.22 10.93 19.12
C ASN A 642 60.23 9.77 18.84
N LEU A 643 58.97 10.14 18.61
CA LEU A 643 57.91 9.18 18.28
C LEU A 643 57.99 8.79 16.81
N SER A 644 57.65 7.55 16.49
CA SER A 644 57.60 7.11 15.10
C SER A 644 56.34 6.32 14.79
N ALA A 645 55.93 6.42 13.55
CA ALA A 645 54.77 5.69 13.00
C ALA A 645 55.09 5.22 11.57
N THR A 646 54.51 4.07 11.22
CA THR A 646 54.57 3.55 9.85
C THR A 646 53.15 3.16 9.45
N GLY A 647 52.72 3.54 8.26
CA GLY A 647 51.36 3.29 7.74
C GLY A 647 51.26 3.71 6.27
N THR A 648 50.11 3.47 5.69
CA THR A 648 49.78 3.90 4.33
C THR A 648 49.31 5.36 4.32
N GLY A 649 49.65 6.09 3.23
CA GLY A 649 49.22 7.49 3.06
C GLY A 649 49.99 8.50 3.89
N ASN A 650 49.40 9.63 4.18
CA ASN A 650 49.96 10.70 4.97
C ASN A 650 49.71 10.48 6.47
N LEU A 651 50.76 10.51 7.27
CA LEU A 651 50.65 10.41 8.72
C LEU A 651 50.60 11.80 9.34
N THR A 652 49.57 12.07 10.16
CA THR A 652 49.38 13.32 10.87
C THR A 652 49.43 13.07 12.37
N TRP A 653 50.30 13.80 13.08
CA TRP A 653 50.45 13.74 14.53
C TRP A 653 49.56 14.80 15.20
N MET A 654 48.93 14.42 16.29
CA MET A 654 47.95 15.25 16.99
C MET A 654 48.09 15.17 18.51
N ASP A 655 47.55 16.17 19.20
CA ASP A 655 47.38 16.16 20.64
C ASP A 655 46.08 15.41 21.05
N GLU A 656 45.82 15.35 22.34
CA GLU A 656 44.62 14.69 22.91
C GLU A 656 43.29 15.36 22.45
N ASN A 657 43.33 16.57 21.94
CA ASN A 657 42.17 17.32 21.47
C ASN A 657 42.00 17.21 19.95
N GLY A 658 42.87 16.45 19.28
CA GLY A 658 42.89 16.32 17.82
C GLY A 658 43.54 17.49 17.08
N THR A 659 44.30 18.36 17.78
CA THR A 659 45.03 19.46 17.14
C THR A 659 46.25 18.94 16.44
N GLU A 660 46.41 19.26 15.16
CA GLU A 660 47.58 18.85 14.36
C GLU A 660 48.86 19.46 14.93
N LEU A 661 49.86 18.61 15.17
CA LEU A 661 51.16 18.94 15.69
C LEU A 661 52.27 18.81 14.64
N GLY A 662 52.07 18.00 13.61
CA GLY A 662 53.02 17.77 12.55
C GLY A 662 52.64 16.60 11.65
N THR A 663 53.39 16.38 10.57
CA THR A 663 53.11 15.30 9.60
C THR A 663 54.39 14.50 9.34
N GLY A 664 54.25 13.26 8.90
CA GLY A 664 55.32 12.36 8.53
C GLY A 664 55.53 11.17 9.46
N SER A 665 56.48 10.33 9.15
CA SER A 665 56.74 9.05 9.87
C SER A 665 57.37 9.24 11.23
N THR A 666 57.78 10.43 11.60
CA THR A 666 58.40 10.73 12.93
C THR A 666 57.88 12.08 13.44
N TYR A 667 57.71 12.17 14.73
CA TYR A 667 57.39 13.42 15.43
C TYR A 667 58.28 13.58 16.66
N THR A 668 58.96 14.72 16.73
CA THR A 668 59.78 15.08 17.91
C THR A 668 58.92 15.99 18.81
N THR A 669 58.66 15.56 20.00
CA THR A 669 57.81 16.31 20.93
C THR A 669 58.52 17.57 21.41
N PRO A 670 57.81 18.61 21.84
CA PRO A 670 58.40 19.62 22.74
C PRO A 670 59.01 18.93 23.97
N VAL A 671 59.78 19.68 24.74
CA VAL A 671 60.31 19.18 26.01
C VAL A 671 59.16 18.85 26.94
N ILE A 672 59.03 17.59 27.30
CA ILE A 672 58.04 17.06 28.25
C ILE A 672 58.70 16.79 29.62
N SER A 673 57.99 16.96 30.68
CA SER A 673 58.36 16.65 32.08
C SER A 673 57.41 15.66 32.76
N GLN A 674 56.38 15.20 32.02
CA GLN A 674 55.46 14.14 32.39
C GLN A 674 55.21 13.27 31.17
N SER A 675 54.89 11.99 31.36
CA SER A 675 54.47 11.10 30.29
C SER A 675 53.23 11.69 29.62
N THR A 676 53.27 11.76 28.32
CA THR A 676 52.21 12.40 27.49
C THR A 676 51.91 11.47 26.32
N THR A 677 50.60 11.24 26.10
CA THR A 677 50.14 10.50 24.93
C THR A 677 49.91 11.46 23.80
N TYR A 678 50.49 11.18 22.66
CA TYR A 678 50.18 11.81 21.38
C TYR A 678 49.39 10.85 20.52
N TYR A 679 48.86 11.32 19.44
CA TYR A 679 48.08 10.48 18.52
C TYR A 679 48.61 10.65 17.12
N VAL A 680 48.52 9.56 16.34
CA VAL A 680 48.82 9.62 14.91
C VAL A 680 47.67 8.98 14.13
N GLN A 681 47.32 9.58 13.02
CA GLN A 681 46.28 9.14 12.11
C GLN A 681 46.85 9.09 10.69
N ALA A 682 46.57 8.01 9.97
CA ALA A 682 46.87 7.91 8.55
C ALA A 682 45.71 8.48 7.70
N SER A 683 46.04 9.12 6.60
CA SER A 683 45.07 9.64 5.64
C SER A 683 45.51 9.37 4.20
N GLU A 684 44.57 8.85 3.39
CA GLU A 684 44.80 8.63 1.96
C GLU A 684 43.45 8.80 1.21
N ASN A 685 43.48 9.53 0.09
CA ASN A 685 42.30 9.77 -0.74
C ASN A 685 41.06 10.28 0.03
N GLY A 686 41.27 11.05 1.11
CA GLY A 686 40.21 11.60 1.92
C GLY A 686 39.70 10.67 3.02
N CYS A 687 40.19 9.42 3.08
CA CYS A 687 39.89 8.49 4.17
C CYS A 687 40.91 8.63 5.31
N LEU A 688 40.46 8.30 6.51
CA LEU A 688 41.25 8.38 7.73
C LEU A 688 41.22 7.01 8.42
N SER A 689 42.37 6.62 9.00
CA SER A 689 42.43 5.52 9.97
C SER A 689 41.86 5.96 11.31
N ASP A 690 41.80 5.05 12.27
CA ASP A 690 41.60 5.45 13.66
C ASP A 690 42.82 6.26 14.18
N MET A 691 42.60 7.07 15.19
CA MET A 691 43.66 7.78 15.88
C MET A 691 44.38 6.82 16.84
N VAL A 692 45.62 6.47 16.52
CA VAL A 692 46.42 5.53 17.29
C VAL A 692 47.24 6.29 18.35
N PRO A 693 47.07 5.95 19.64
CA PRO A 693 47.84 6.59 20.69
C PRO A 693 49.33 6.16 20.67
N VAL A 694 50.20 7.11 20.93
CA VAL A 694 51.66 6.92 20.98
C VAL A 694 52.20 7.59 22.23
N ASP A 695 52.80 6.83 23.11
CA ASP A 695 53.28 7.35 24.38
C ASP A 695 54.70 7.87 24.32
N ALA A 696 54.89 9.09 24.74
CA ALA A 696 56.17 9.65 25.15
C ALA A 696 56.30 9.51 26.66
N THR A 697 57.02 8.52 27.08
CA THR A 697 57.09 8.13 28.49
C THR A 697 58.24 8.82 29.18
N ILE A 698 57.98 9.52 30.28
CA ILE A 698 59.04 10.02 31.17
C ILE A 698 59.35 8.93 32.19
N GLN A 699 60.59 8.50 32.14
CA GLN A 699 61.10 7.58 33.15
C GLN A 699 61.88 8.38 34.18
N ASN A 700 61.32 8.55 35.34
CA ASN A 700 61.99 9.15 36.46
C ASN A 700 62.74 8.04 37.23
N MET A 701 64.04 8.11 37.20
CA MET A 701 64.81 7.18 38.03
C MET A 701 64.98 7.76 39.42
N SER A 702 64.38 7.05 40.37
CA SER A 702 64.64 7.37 41.78
C SER A 702 65.98 6.77 42.26
N ASP A 703 66.65 7.52 43.11
CA ASP A 703 67.87 7.01 43.74
C ASP A 703 67.57 5.71 44.47
N PRO A 704 68.46 4.72 44.35
CA PRO A 704 68.32 3.50 45.05
C PRO A 704 68.42 3.72 46.58
N THR A 705 67.59 3.01 47.29
CA THR A 705 67.67 2.99 48.77
C THR A 705 68.84 2.02 49.13
N VAL A 706 69.74 2.52 49.91
CA VAL A 706 70.95 1.81 50.21
C VAL A 706 70.98 1.40 51.67
N ILE A 707 71.63 0.26 51.93
CA ILE A 707 71.98 -0.19 53.29
C ILE A 707 73.44 -0.55 53.32
N GLY A 708 74.13 0.21 54.07
CA GLY A 708 75.52 -0.07 54.41
C GLY A 708 75.61 -1.31 55.30
N ASP A 709 76.86 -1.78 55.49
CA ASP A 709 77.15 -2.90 56.42
C ASP A 709 78.21 -2.50 57.41
N THR A 710 78.05 -3.06 58.59
CA THR A 710 79.02 -2.80 59.68
C THR A 710 79.71 -4.08 60.03
N ILE A 711 81.05 -4.09 59.89
CA ILE A 711 81.88 -5.23 60.17
C ILE A 711 82.78 -4.98 61.42
N CYS A 712 83.22 -6.04 62.08
CA CYS A 712 83.98 -5.94 63.24
C CYS A 712 85.52 -6.00 62.88
N ASN A 713 86.20 -4.94 63.19
CA ASN A 713 87.63 -4.73 63.03
C ASN A 713 88.24 -4.68 61.60
N SER A 714 88.10 -5.65 60.81
CA SER A 714 88.45 -5.69 59.36
C SER A 714 87.88 -6.93 58.71
N GLY A 715 87.48 -6.79 57.47
CA GLY A 715 86.82 -7.88 56.69
C GLY A 715 86.15 -7.39 55.45
N ILE A 716 85.32 -8.21 54.93
CA ILE A 716 84.44 -7.86 53.76
C ILE A 716 83.06 -7.46 54.30
N ALA A 717 82.56 -6.35 53.82
CA ALA A 717 81.20 -5.88 54.08
C ALA A 717 80.28 -6.27 52.95
N ALA A 718 79.02 -6.56 53.28
CA ALA A 718 78.03 -6.90 52.31
C ALA A 718 77.00 -5.70 52.20
N LEU A 719 77.25 -4.81 51.27
CA LEU A 719 76.41 -3.66 50.98
C LEU A 719 75.20 -4.12 50.20
N THR A 720 74.06 -3.55 50.47
CA THR A 720 72.80 -3.83 49.72
C THR A 720 72.13 -2.56 49.27
N ALA A 721 71.50 -2.64 48.09
CA ALA A 721 70.73 -1.56 47.53
C ALA A 721 69.44 -2.14 46.99
N SER A 722 68.40 -1.36 47.04
CA SER A 722 67.14 -1.64 46.37
C SER A 722 66.60 -0.42 45.61
N GLY A 723 66.28 -0.62 44.38
CA GLY A 723 65.79 0.43 43.46
C GLY A 723 65.10 -0.17 42.25
N ILE A 724 64.64 0.68 41.41
CA ILE A 724 64.04 0.27 40.12
C ILE A 724 65.16 0.08 39.09
N GLY A 725 65.06 -1.01 38.30
CA GLY A 725 66.05 -1.30 37.24
C GLY A 725 67.30 -2.04 37.74
N ASN A 726 68.37 -1.98 36.95
CA ASN A 726 69.67 -2.61 37.22
C ASN A 726 70.48 -1.72 38.11
N LEU A 727 70.97 -2.28 39.21
CA LEU A 727 71.82 -1.59 40.17
C LEU A 727 73.25 -1.88 39.76
N THR A 728 74.10 -0.84 39.64
CA THR A 728 75.57 -0.91 39.30
C THR A 728 76.29 -0.20 40.40
N TRP A 729 77.35 -0.88 40.95
CA TRP A 729 78.17 -0.43 42.04
C TRP A 729 79.47 0.13 41.51
N PHE A 730 79.96 1.21 42.15
CA PHE A 730 81.10 1.98 41.74
C PHE A 730 82.07 2.27 42.97
N ASP A 731 83.32 2.47 42.66
CA ASP A 731 84.21 3.05 43.65
C ASP A 731 84.17 4.60 43.60
N ALA A 732 85.02 5.25 44.43
CA ALA A 732 85.10 6.70 44.48
C ALA A 732 85.66 7.36 43.19
N ASN A 733 86.19 6.57 42.21
CA ASN A 733 86.66 7.04 40.89
C ASN A 733 85.63 6.80 39.79
N ASN A 734 84.45 6.28 40.14
CA ASN A 734 83.38 5.84 39.23
C ASN A 734 83.77 4.58 38.41
N ASP A 735 84.71 3.78 38.84
CA ASP A 735 84.96 2.49 38.24
C ASP A 735 83.97 1.45 38.68
N ILE A 736 83.42 0.66 37.70
CA ILE A 736 82.37 -0.35 37.98
C ILE A 736 82.98 -1.52 38.80
N LEU A 737 82.42 -1.79 39.97
CA LEU A 737 82.84 -2.84 40.89
C LEU A 737 81.93 -4.08 40.78
N GLY A 738 80.71 -3.93 40.37
CA GLY A 738 79.75 -5.02 40.28
C GLY A 738 78.32 -4.54 39.91
N THR A 739 77.38 -5.50 39.75
CA THR A 739 75.98 -5.21 39.47
C THR A 739 75.10 -6.10 40.39
N GLY A 740 73.83 -5.58 40.60
CA GLY A 740 72.80 -6.31 41.40
C GLY A 740 72.53 -5.68 42.76
N ASN A 741 71.58 -6.26 43.49
CA ASN A 741 71.06 -5.73 44.74
C ASN A 741 71.98 -5.81 45.94
N SER A 742 73.16 -6.48 45.77
CA SER A 742 74.21 -6.60 46.82
C SER A 742 75.59 -6.54 46.21
N PHE A 743 76.45 -5.89 46.90
CA PHE A 743 77.88 -5.82 46.58
C PHE A 743 78.75 -6.22 47.79
N THR A 744 79.58 -7.18 47.57
CA THR A 744 80.53 -7.58 48.60
C THR A 744 81.91 -6.84 48.38
N THR A 745 82.27 -6.05 49.32
CA THR A 745 83.46 -5.24 49.18
C THR A 745 84.74 -6.11 49.20
N PRO A 746 85.85 -5.65 48.58
CA PRO A 746 87.15 -6.17 48.94
C PRO A 746 87.38 -6.03 50.44
N PRO A 747 88.31 -6.79 51.03
CA PRO A 747 88.68 -6.63 52.45
C PRO A 747 89.04 -5.18 52.81
N ILE A 748 88.30 -4.56 53.70
CA ILE A 748 88.52 -3.20 54.20
C ILE A 748 88.85 -3.20 55.67
N SER A 749 89.71 -2.27 56.07
CA SER A 749 90.15 -2.06 57.47
C SER A 749 89.79 -0.67 58.02
N THR A 750 89.20 0.15 57.21
CA THR A 750 88.60 1.48 57.55
C THR A 750 87.29 1.65 56.83
N THR A 751 86.40 2.41 57.43
CA THR A 751 85.11 2.77 56.79
C THR A 751 85.40 3.33 55.40
N THR A 752 84.77 2.74 54.34
CA THR A 752 84.97 3.08 52.97
C THR A 752 83.59 3.33 52.27
N THR A 753 83.47 4.41 51.57
CA THR A 753 82.25 4.74 50.84
C THR A 753 82.33 4.18 49.40
N PHE A 754 81.30 3.43 49.00
CA PHE A 754 81.02 2.95 47.67
C PHE A 754 79.77 3.73 47.11
N PHE A 755 79.52 3.60 45.86
CA PHE A 755 78.39 4.27 45.22
C PHE A 755 77.61 3.23 44.44
N VAL A 756 76.25 3.43 44.40
CA VAL A 756 75.38 2.60 43.57
C VAL A 756 74.47 3.48 42.76
N GLN A 757 74.25 3.09 41.54
CA GLN A 757 73.33 3.77 40.59
C GLN A 757 72.35 2.77 40.05
N ALA A 758 71.07 3.14 40.00
CA ALA A 758 70.01 2.39 39.31
C ALA A 758 69.98 2.82 37.83
N SER A 759 69.78 1.84 36.95
CA SER A 759 69.54 2.15 35.52
C SER A 759 68.52 1.24 34.89
N GLU A 760 67.64 1.79 34.12
CA GLU A 760 66.58 1.07 33.40
C GLU A 760 66.19 1.82 32.12
N ASN A 761 66.11 1.10 31.01
CA ASN A 761 65.71 1.64 29.71
C ASN A 761 66.53 2.84 29.25
N GLY A 762 67.84 2.84 29.58
CA GLY A 762 68.77 3.90 29.23
C GLY A 762 68.73 5.11 30.18
N CYS A 763 67.91 5.13 31.16
CA CYS A 763 67.85 6.15 32.24
C CYS A 763 68.65 5.68 33.45
N SER A 764 69.31 6.64 34.15
CA SER A 764 70.07 6.38 35.35
C SER A 764 69.68 7.35 36.47
N SER A 765 69.72 6.87 37.71
CA SER A 765 69.56 7.70 38.89
C SER A 765 70.91 8.43 39.19
N ASP A 766 70.89 9.29 40.18
CA ASP A 766 72.12 9.77 40.75
C ASP A 766 72.93 8.64 41.40
N LEU A 767 74.22 8.90 41.54
CA LEU A 767 75.12 8.00 42.31
C LEU A 767 74.84 8.16 43.84
N VAL A 768 74.34 7.07 44.46
CA VAL A 768 74.05 7.09 45.92
C VAL A 768 75.24 6.49 46.73
N PRO A 769 75.78 7.23 47.66
CA PRO A 769 76.85 6.75 48.50
C PRO A 769 76.33 5.73 49.53
N VAL A 770 77.18 4.68 49.76
CA VAL A 770 76.91 3.59 50.71
C VAL A 770 78.20 3.31 51.49
N ASP A 771 78.08 3.47 52.77
CA ASP A 771 79.24 3.23 53.66
C ASP A 771 79.33 1.78 54.12
N ALA A 772 80.46 1.18 53.96
CA ALA A 772 80.89 -0.03 54.58
C ALA A 772 81.61 0.32 55.94
N VAL A 773 80.88 0.21 57.01
CA VAL A 773 81.30 0.67 58.33
C VAL A 773 81.90 -0.51 59.09
N VAL A 774 82.97 -0.20 59.88
CA VAL A 774 83.72 -1.20 60.64
C VAL A 774 83.32 -1.12 62.12
N GLU A 775 82.35 -1.95 62.65
CA GLU A 775 81.79 -2.05 64.05
C GLU A 775 80.79 -3.23 64.35
N PRO A 776 80.04 -3.52 65.50
CA PRO A 776 79.33 -4.78 65.87
C PRO A 776 77.75 -4.81 65.93
N CYS A 777 76.94 -5.96 66.08
CA CYS A 777 75.57 -6.55 65.57
C CYS A 777 74.23 -6.76 66.33
N LEU A 778 72.95 -7.25 65.61
CA LEU A 778 71.74 -8.15 65.85
C LEU A 778 70.22 -7.92 65.46
N ASP A 779 69.03 -8.72 65.32
CA ASP A 779 68.00 -9.69 64.81
C ASP A 779 66.36 -9.60 64.88
N VAL A 780 65.32 -10.19 64.05
CA VAL A 780 64.17 -11.03 63.57
C VAL A 780 62.47 -10.92 63.63
N ASP A 781 61.54 -11.31 62.75
CA ASP A 781 60.37 -12.17 62.27
C ASP A 781 58.76 -11.99 62.19
N GLU A 782 57.82 -12.66 61.19
CA GLU A 782 56.50 -13.36 61.12
C GLU A 782 55.28 -13.32 60.08
N ILE A 783 53.94 -14.18 59.90
CA ILE A 783 52.80 -14.24 58.93
C ILE A 783 51.50 -15.14 59.06
N SER A 784 50.13 -15.10 58.30
CA SER A 784 49.29 -15.89 57.53
C SER A 784 47.82 -16.32 57.27
N PHE A 785 46.55 -15.99 57.50
CA PHE A 785 45.22 -16.65 57.23
C PHE A 785 44.46 -16.46 55.84
N GLN A 786 44.50 -15.33 55.18
CA GLN A 786 43.63 -14.85 54.11
C GLN A 786 43.60 -15.67 52.84
N ASN A 787 44.59 -16.47 52.55
CA ASN A 787 44.82 -17.09 51.25
C ASN A 787 44.09 -18.41 50.99
N SER A 788 43.38 -18.94 52.01
CA SER A 788 42.76 -20.28 51.95
C SER A 788 41.25 -20.32 51.67
N LEU A 789 40.56 -19.17 51.68
CA LEU A 789 39.09 -19.11 51.51
C LEU A 789 38.60 -19.26 50.09
N THR A 790 37.82 -20.28 49.78
CA THR A 790 37.23 -20.56 48.46
C THR A 790 35.76 -20.94 48.51
N LEU A 791 35.05 -20.71 47.37
CA LEU A 791 33.65 -21.10 47.12
C LEU A 791 33.63 -21.93 45.82
N SER A 792 33.14 -23.18 45.86
CA SER A 792 33.13 -24.07 44.74
C SER A 792 31.90 -25.01 44.79
N PRO A 793 31.24 -25.27 43.62
CA PRO A 793 31.45 -24.63 42.32
C PRO A 793 30.95 -23.19 42.27
N ASN A 794 31.50 -22.39 41.39
CA ASN A 794 31.04 -21.04 41.11
C ASN A 794 31.29 -20.73 39.61
N PRO A 795 30.22 -20.61 38.78
CA PRO A 795 28.78 -20.55 39.11
C PRO A 795 28.19 -21.84 39.69
N ASN A 796 27.05 -21.74 40.36
CA ASN A 796 26.31 -22.86 40.96
C ASN A 796 24.78 -22.69 40.85
N GLN A 797 24.05 -23.73 41.30
CA GLN A 797 22.57 -23.75 41.28
C GLN A 797 21.93 -23.40 42.63
N GLY A 798 22.66 -22.69 43.48
CA GLY A 798 22.26 -22.36 44.85
C GLY A 798 22.83 -23.35 45.87
N SER A 799 23.72 -24.26 45.46
CA SER A 799 24.46 -25.19 46.30
C SER A 799 25.96 -25.05 45.98
N PHE A 800 26.77 -24.81 47.00
CA PHE A 800 28.22 -24.69 46.90
C PHE A 800 28.87 -25.08 48.19
N GLU A 801 30.16 -25.39 48.12
CA GLU A 801 30.99 -25.68 49.29
C GLU A 801 31.89 -24.48 49.59
N VAL A 802 32.02 -24.17 50.87
CA VAL A 802 32.95 -23.16 51.40
C VAL A 802 34.11 -23.86 52.02
N SER A 803 35.32 -23.54 51.56
CA SER A 803 36.54 -24.10 52.10
C SER A 803 37.47 -23.01 52.64
N TYR A 804 38.06 -23.20 53.80
CA TYR A 804 39.08 -22.33 54.40
C TYR A 804 39.95 -23.05 55.40
N ALA A 805 41.09 -22.45 55.80
CA ALA A 805 41.99 -22.99 56.79
C ALA A 805 42.12 -22.08 58.01
N LEU A 806 41.96 -22.63 59.20
CA LEU A 806 42.13 -21.94 60.43
C LEU A 806 43.46 -22.30 61.15
N LEU A 807 44.20 -21.30 61.57
CA LEU A 807 45.44 -21.49 62.38
C LEU A 807 45.18 -21.77 63.85
N THR A 808 44.03 -21.31 64.35
CA THR A 808 43.49 -21.55 65.71
C THR A 808 42.03 -21.94 65.61
N SER A 809 41.49 -22.59 66.60
CA SER A 809 40.06 -22.86 66.69
C SER A 809 39.30 -21.54 66.90
N SER A 810 38.32 -21.27 66.09
CA SER A 810 37.58 -19.98 66.10
C SER A 810 36.23 -20.08 65.43
N GLN A 811 35.39 -19.11 65.70
CA GLN A 811 34.10 -18.94 65.04
C GLN A 811 34.27 -18.18 63.72
N VAL A 812 33.66 -18.70 62.67
CA VAL A 812 33.59 -18.04 61.32
C VAL A 812 32.13 -17.77 61.04
N GLN A 813 31.78 -16.52 60.86
CA GLN A 813 30.43 -16.13 60.40
C GLN A 813 30.44 -15.95 58.90
N MET A 814 29.40 -16.50 58.26
CA MET A 814 29.18 -16.34 56.80
C MET A 814 27.82 -15.72 56.55
N GLU A 815 27.77 -14.60 55.89
CA GLU A 815 26.57 -13.88 55.52
C GLU A 815 26.47 -13.76 54.02
N VAL A 816 25.30 -14.03 53.41
CA VAL A 816 25.06 -13.94 51.98
C VAL A 816 24.10 -12.80 51.69
N TYR A 817 24.42 -11.95 50.76
CA TYR A 817 23.68 -10.76 50.35
C TYR A 817 23.30 -10.80 48.89
N ASP A 818 22.12 -10.30 48.50
CA ASP A 818 21.72 -10.05 47.17
C ASP A 818 22.39 -8.79 46.57
N GLN A 819 22.08 -8.46 45.34
CA GLN A 819 22.61 -7.27 44.66
C GLN A 819 22.15 -5.94 45.24
N LEU A 820 21.06 -5.95 46.01
CA LEU A 820 20.50 -4.76 46.68
C LEU A 820 21.05 -4.60 48.12
N GLY A 821 21.86 -5.56 48.57
CA GLY A 821 22.44 -5.57 49.93
C GLY A 821 21.54 -6.17 50.98
N ASN A 822 20.45 -6.84 50.61
CA ASN A 822 19.62 -7.55 51.58
C ASN A 822 20.30 -8.86 51.99
N GLU A 823 20.32 -9.17 53.30
CA GLU A 823 20.83 -10.43 53.80
C GLU A 823 19.86 -11.57 53.50
N ILE A 824 20.38 -12.63 52.89
CA ILE A 824 19.62 -13.82 52.45
C ILE A 824 19.88 -15.00 53.37
N LEU A 825 21.09 -15.11 53.87
CA LEU A 825 21.51 -16.23 54.71
C LEU A 825 22.60 -15.75 55.68
N ASN A 826 22.53 -16.22 56.90
CA ASN A 826 23.54 -16.00 57.89
C ASN A 826 23.82 -17.35 58.63
N LEU A 827 25.06 -17.80 58.57
CA LEU A 827 25.51 -19.03 59.17
C LEU A 827 26.75 -18.76 60.03
N ILE A 828 26.86 -19.48 61.13
CA ILE A 828 28.01 -19.43 62.00
C ILE A 828 28.60 -20.84 62.13
N PHE A 829 29.90 -20.94 61.88
CA PHE A 829 30.67 -22.18 62.02
C PHE A 829 31.62 -22.09 63.16
N ASP A 830 31.46 -22.97 64.14
CA ASP A 830 32.40 -23.11 65.30
C ASP A 830 33.45 -24.17 64.98
N ASP A 831 34.57 -23.74 64.33
CA ASP A 831 35.52 -24.67 63.76
C ASP A 831 36.86 -24.75 64.52
N THR A 832 37.38 -25.93 64.58
CA THR A 832 38.73 -26.21 65.14
C THR A 832 39.80 -25.90 64.08
N LYS A 833 41.05 -25.73 64.54
CA LYS A 833 42.21 -25.52 63.66
C LYS A 833 42.28 -26.56 62.54
N GLY A 834 42.70 -26.13 61.38
CA GLY A 834 42.93 -26.94 60.18
C GLY A 834 42.02 -26.53 59.04
N ASN A 835 42.09 -27.28 57.94
CA ASN A 835 41.21 -27.08 56.78
C ASN A 835 39.78 -27.48 57.09
N LYS A 836 38.82 -26.64 56.62
CA LYS A 836 37.39 -26.80 56.81
C LYS A 836 36.64 -26.71 55.47
N ASN A 837 35.62 -27.55 55.38
CA ASN A 837 34.72 -27.55 54.21
C ASN A 837 33.28 -27.61 54.69
N HIS A 838 32.46 -26.63 54.28
CA HIS A 838 31.07 -26.54 54.65
C HIS A 838 30.17 -26.51 53.42
N PRO A 839 29.32 -27.52 53.17
CA PRO A 839 28.34 -27.46 52.09
C PRO A 839 27.21 -26.47 52.47
N VAL A 840 26.92 -25.57 51.62
CA VAL A 840 25.88 -24.54 51.75
C VAL A 840 24.86 -24.68 50.66
N GLN A 841 23.60 -24.73 51.06
CA GLN A 841 22.46 -24.79 50.13
C GLN A 841 21.45 -23.70 50.46
N ILE A 842 21.16 -22.84 49.48
CA ILE A 842 20.18 -21.76 49.62
C ILE A 842 18.98 -22.08 48.70
N LYS A 843 17.83 -22.41 49.32
CA LYS A 843 16.60 -22.71 48.57
C LYS A 843 15.94 -21.42 48.06
N ASN A 844 15.31 -21.50 46.87
CA ASN A 844 14.52 -20.41 46.25
C ASN A 844 15.34 -19.15 45.91
N LEU A 845 16.63 -19.30 45.62
CA LEU A 845 17.48 -18.22 45.19
C LEU A 845 17.23 -17.89 43.68
N ALA A 846 16.98 -16.65 43.33
CA ALA A 846 16.86 -16.22 41.96
C ALA A 846 18.23 -16.31 41.24
N SER A 847 18.24 -16.42 39.88
CA SER A 847 19.51 -16.33 39.14
C SER A 847 20.10 -14.93 39.27
N GLY A 848 21.37 -14.85 39.56
CA GLY A 848 22.05 -13.58 39.74
C GLY A 848 23.39 -13.73 40.47
N MET A 849 24.03 -12.61 40.70
CA MET A 849 25.28 -12.54 41.47
C MET A 849 24.97 -12.23 42.94
N TYR A 850 25.67 -12.91 43.83
CA TYR A 850 25.51 -12.77 45.27
C TYR A 850 26.86 -12.50 45.92
N SER A 851 26.89 -11.72 47.00
CA SER A 851 28.09 -11.46 47.80
C SER A 851 28.05 -12.28 49.07
N VAL A 852 29.14 -12.91 49.40
CA VAL A 852 29.30 -13.69 50.65
C VAL A 852 30.37 -13.03 51.49
N ARG A 853 30.01 -12.57 52.69
CA ARG A 853 30.90 -11.97 53.63
C ARG A 853 31.22 -13.02 54.74
N PHE A 854 32.51 -13.23 54.98
CA PHE A 854 33.04 -14.07 56.04
C PHE A 854 33.69 -13.20 57.09
N THR A 855 33.31 -13.35 58.26
CA THR A 855 33.92 -12.65 59.42
C THR A 855 34.61 -13.66 60.32
N TYR A 856 35.88 -13.45 60.56
CA TYR A 856 36.76 -14.29 61.40
C TYR A 856 37.71 -13.38 62.14
N ASP A 857 37.84 -13.59 63.47
CA ASP A 857 38.74 -12.84 64.36
C ASP A 857 38.61 -11.30 64.19
N GLY A 858 37.36 -10.83 64.06
CA GLY A 858 37.02 -9.41 63.89
C GLY A 858 37.35 -8.81 62.54
N LYS A 859 37.88 -9.61 61.63
CA LYS A 859 38.19 -9.20 60.23
C LYS A 859 37.20 -9.83 59.26
N SER A 860 36.74 -9.04 58.24
CA SER A 860 35.79 -9.51 57.26
C SER A 860 36.41 -9.63 55.86
N HIS A 861 36.05 -10.73 55.18
CA HIS A 861 36.49 -11.02 53.81
C HIS A 861 35.28 -11.30 52.94
N THR A 862 35.19 -10.72 51.74
CA THR A 862 34.05 -10.89 50.83
C THR A 862 34.48 -11.67 49.57
N LYS A 863 33.70 -12.68 49.23
CA LYS A 863 33.75 -13.43 47.97
C LYS A 863 32.40 -13.26 47.25
N ARG A 864 32.31 -13.66 45.99
CA ARG A 864 31.08 -13.63 45.21
C ARG A 864 30.81 -14.94 44.52
N PHE A 865 29.57 -15.31 44.37
CA PHE A 865 29.19 -16.44 43.53
C PHE A 865 28.05 -16.05 42.61
N ILE A 866 27.93 -16.78 41.52
CA ILE A 866 26.85 -16.61 40.53
C ILE A 866 25.91 -17.82 40.61
N LYS A 867 24.62 -17.57 40.81
CA LYS A 867 23.58 -18.58 40.74
C LYS A 867 22.99 -18.62 39.34
N THR A 868 23.00 -19.79 38.74
CA THR A 868 22.41 -20.04 37.43
C THR A 868 21.18 -20.94 37.53
N ASN A 869 20.32 -20.96 36.53
CA ASN A 869 19.11 -21.81 36.48
C ASN A 869 19.32 -23.11 35.70
N GLU A 870 20.57 -23.51 35.46
CA GLU A 870 21.00 -24.83 34.98
C GLU A 870 22.43 -25.07 35.39
#